data_1b006a913b7773920563b308b3ec59b3
#
_entry.id   1b006a913b7773920563b308b3ec59b3
#
_cell.length_a   1.000
_cell.length_b   1.000
_cell.length_c   1.000
_cell.angle_alpha   90.00
_cell.angle_beta   90.00
_cell.angle_gamma   90.00
#
_symmetry.space_group_name_H-M   'P 1'
#
loop_
_entity.id
_entity.type
_entity.pdbx_description
1 polymer ?
#
loop_
_entity_poly.entity_id
_entity_poly.type
_entity_poly.pdbx_seq_one_letter_code
_entity_poly.pdbx_strand_id
1 'polypeptide(L)'
;MKRRYSLSIHISSLFFILTAIVGAVLISISSQHAKQLLSGSAQELSQENSRKLESIFQRSIAPIFSTLDFMAYSSFIDENEPPSEQARWLSSMRLLFERQPSLVALYFGNEDGDFTIVRPLFDSQSRERVNAPDTARLFINYTKMDGTNKFIFFDQNLAQVGHVDHQGNQFDPRTRPWYTSAEEDDVIRLTEPYVFYLFQTPGVTLSRRSADGNKVVGADFTLDSLSQELSHIGFSQNAKLALFDHQFRVLAQHNTSLSLTDDEQTTQQKLNSSIFTPVANRISSSTLYETVESDGKSWSVTLTPVALSPSIHLLLADATPQDDLIASLLSMRNKQLQAAFGLMVICFTAVWIISARLAKPLVNLMELTDNITRFEFKKTRYPKSIIKEVANLTKSIELMEHTLHDLLRLLRDTASNQEFSVLAKTITHQSYLVTRAETIQLYTYSPEEATFTNVADHAIIPFKIDLNSLITGTPWLMAELNKGETVHLTRNDNILKKHQDYLYNSDIYFFPLLNRQKQLVGVLNLGYERAITSEQYDKHAFLRELLSFAEIAKDNIDKIQQQKDMLNAFVTLIASAIDTKSPYTGGHCQRVPALTKMLAEIADKDTHYYRNFSMTKQQWEELNLAAWLHDCGKVTTPEYVVDKATKLETIYDRIHEVRMRFELLKTQAEADYWQGVALGGDESQLKATLAQTHHSLDDDFAFVAKCNIGGEYMSDDDVARLETIAQRQWKRTLDDQLGISWIEAQRAGEKQPLPVMENLIADKQVHQVKWEANNNPKNTWQEPFVLQPGEYQYNRGELYNLSIRGGTLNNEERFMINDHIVQTITMLQRLPYPEHLKNVPDIAGGHHERMDGKGYPRGLHEEELSVQARVMAIADVFEALTSNDRPYKQAKTIDESISIMTRMATSGHIDPKLYLLFLEQDVYQKYADMFLAKFQHSDIDKEEHIKTVKAYMKQQF
;
A
#
# COMPACT_ATOMS: atom_id res chain seq x y z
N MET A 1 41.42 58.40 -15.24
CA MET A 1 40.08 58.87 -14.83
C MET A 1 39.71 58.26 -13.49
N LYS A 2 39.65 59.07 -12.39
CA LYS A 2 39.23 58.61 -11.08
C LYS A 2 37.73 58.35 -11.13
N ARG A 3 37.31 57.05 -10.99
CA ARG A 3 35.90 56.67 -10.89
C ARG A 3 35.30 57.31 -9.64
N ARG A 4 34.34 58.23 -9.80
CA ARG A 4 33.54 58.80 -8.69
C ARG A 4 32.39 57.80 -8.42
N TYR A 5 32.46 57.12 -7.32
CA TYR A 5 31.34 56.33 -6.81
C TYR A 5 30.43 57.26 -5.99
N SER A 6 29.13 57.01 -6.02
CA SER A 6 28.19 57.73 -5.16
C SER A 6 28.53 57.51 -3.69
N LEU A 7 28.26 58.48 -2.84
CA LEU A 7 28.53 58.45 -1.40
C LEU A 7 27.85 57.22 -0.74
N SER A 8 26.68 56.81 -1.23
CA SER A 8 25.96 55.63 -0.76
C SER A 8 26.70 54.32 -1.09
N ILE A 9 27.35 54.22 -2.23
CA ILE A 9 28.13 53.05 -2.61
C ILE A 9 29.38 52.90 -1.76
N HIS A 10 30.06 54.03 -1.45
CA HIS A 10 31.26 54.01 -0.61
C HIS A 10 30.96 53.61 0.83
N ILE A 11 29.89 54.18 1.39
CA ILE A 11 29.47 53.84 2.76
C ILE A 11 28.98 52.38 2.81
N SER A 12 28.15 52.00 1.86
CA SER A 12 27.63 50.60 1.81
C SER A 12 28.73 49.59 1.56
N SER A 13 29.69 49.82 0.69
CA SER A 13 30.77 48.88 0.39
C SER A 13 31.75 48.71 1.56
N LEU A 14 32.07 49.83 2.29
CA LEU A 14 32.95 49.73 3.46
C LEU A 14 32.30 48.89 4.57
N PHE A 15 31.03 49.11 4.84
CA PHE A 15 30.30 48.34 5.83
C PHE A 15 30.04 46.90 5.35
N PHE A 16 29.80 46.69 4.06
CA PHE A 16 29.64 45.36 3.48
C PHE A 16 30.91 44.52 3.66
N ILE A 17 32.07 45.08 3.31
CA ILE A 17 33.34 44.38 3.46
C ILE A 17 33.63 44.08 4.94
N LEU A 18 33.37 45.03 5.83
CA LEU A 18 33.58 44.83 7.26
C LEU A 18 32.65 43.75 7.82
N THR A 19 31.37 43.80 7.48
CA THR A 19 30.38 42.84 7.94
C THR A 19 30.61 41.43 7.31
N ALA A 20 31.03 41.36 6.06
CA ALA A 20 31.37 40.13 5.38
C ALA A 20 32.64 39.47 5.97
N ILE A 21 33.67 40.27 6.30
CA ILE A 21 34.91 39.80 6.95
C ILE A 21 34.54 39.22 8.36
N VAL A 22 33.78 39.95 9.17
CA VAL A 22 33.35 39.49 10.49
C VAL A 22 32.47 38.22 10.37
N GLY A 23 31.54 38.20 9.42
CA GLY A 23 30.71 37.05 9.16
C GLY A 23 31.54 35.84 8.71
N ALA A 24 32.48 36.02 7.80
CA ALA A 24 33.34 34.94 7.31
C ALA A 24 34.26 34.36 8.41
N VAL A 25 34.80 35.25 9.29
CA VAL A 25 35.61 34.81 10.43
C VAL A 25 34.76 34.04 11.43
N LEU A 26 33.56 34.51 11.76
CA LEU A 26 32.64 33.79 12.67
C LEU A 26 32.20 32.44 12.10
N ILE A 27 31.85 32.37 10.83
CA ILE A 27 31.47 31.13 10.14
C ILE A 27 32.67 30.16 10.09
N SER A 28 33.87 30.65 9.82
CA SER A 28 35.09 29.85 9.77
C SER A 28 35.45 29.24 11.12
N ILE A 29 35.39 30.05 12.20
CA ILE A 29 35.63 29.59 13.57
C ILE A 29 34.56 28.59 13.98
N SER A 30 33.28 28.88 13.71
CA SER A 30 32.16 27.97 14.01
C SER A 30 32.29 26.66 13.25
N SER A 31 32.69 26.70 11.97
CA SER A 31 32.87 25.50 11.14
C SER A 31 34.06 24.62 11.60
N GLN A 32 35.14 25.26 12.05
CA GLN A 32 36.32 24.55 12.53
C GLN A 32 36.06 23.88 13.89
N HIS A 33 35.36 24.57 14.81
CA HIS A 33 34.90 24.00 16.06
C HIS A 33 33.89 22.87 15.87
N ALA A 34 32.94 23.03 14.91
CA ALA A 34 31.98 22.01 14.59
C ALA A 34 32.63 20.72 14.06
N LYS A 35 33.65 20.82 13.20
CA LYS A 35 34.36 19.65 12.68
C LYS A 35 35.14 18.88 13.76
N GLN A 36 35.79 19.58 14.69
CA GLN A 36 36.50 18.93 15.81
C GLN A 36 35.53 18.26 16.79
N LEU A 37 34.39 18.87 17.09
CA LEU A 37 33.36 18.28 17.94
C LEU A 37 32.67 17.10 17.29
N LEU A 38 32.46 17.12 15.99
CA LEU A 38 31.75 16.06 15.26
C LEU A 38 32.52 14.72 15.24
N SER A 39 33.84 14.75 15.05
CA SER A 39 34.64 13.51 14.99
C SER A 39 34.87 12.86 16.35
N GLY A 40 34.95 13.64 17.46
CA GLY A 40 35.05 13.11 18.81
C GLY A 40 33.70 12.69 19.39
N SER A 41 32.66 13.46 19.13
CA SER A 41 31.32 13.23 19.68
C SER A 41 30.61 11.99 19.11
N ALA A 42 30.87 11.60 17.86
CA ALA A 42 30.28 10.39 17.27
C ALA A 42 30.78 9.13 17.97
N GLN A 43 32.07 9.09 18.30
CA GLN A 43 32.67 7.97 19.06
C GLN A 43 32.17 7.90 20.49
N GLU A 44 32.16 9.04 21.20
CA GLU A 44 31.64 9.11 22.57
C GLU A 44 30.18 8.75 22.66
N LEU A 45 29.35 9.28 21.75
CA LEU A 45 27.92 8.96 21.65
C LEU A 45 27.68 7.49 21.34
N SER A 46 28.44 6.91 20.44
CA SER A 46 28.33 5.49 20.13
C SER A 46 28.69 4.61 21.32
N GLN A 47 29.79 4.94 22.04
CA GLN A 47 30.20 4.23 23.24
C GLN A 47 29.21 4.43 24.41
N GLU A 48 28.66 5.63 24.59
CA GLU A 48 27.64 5.88 25.60
C GLU A 48 26.34 5.13 25.28
N ASN A 49 25.94 5.11 24.03
CA ASN A 49 24.78 4.35 23.58
C ASN A 49 24.98 2.86 23.82
N SER A 50 26.11 2.31 23.46
CA SER A 50 26.43 0.88 23.70
C SER A 50 26.41 0.52 25.17
N ARG A 51 26.93 1.37 26.08
CA ARG A 51 26.84 1.15 27.54
C ARG A 51 25.37 1.19 28.01
N LYS A 52 24.56 2.06 27.45
CA LYS A 52 23.12 2.12 27.76
C LYS A 52 22.42 0.84 27.27
N LEU A 53 22.71 0.40 26.04
CA LEU A 53 22.20 -0.86 25.48
C LEU A 53 22.58 -2.06 26.36
N GLU A 54 23.83 -2.17 26.74
CA GLU A 54 24.32 -3.20 27.66
C GLU A 54 23.53 -3.17 28.98
N SER A 55 23.42 -2.01 29.62
CA SER A 55 22.71 -1.82 30.89
C SER A 55 21.21 -2.17 30.78
N ILE A 56 20.55 -1.83 29.68
CA ILE A 56 19.14 -2.16 29.45
C ILE A 56 19.00 -3.67 29.27
N PHE A 57 19.85 -4.29 28.46
CA PHE A 57 19.81 -5.72 28.18
C PHE A 57 20.10 -6.55 29.46
N GLN A 58 21.10 -6.17 30.25
CA GLN A 58 21.39 -6.81 31.54
C GLN A 58 20.19 -6.69 32.48
N ARG A 59 19.54 -5.52 32.57
CA ARG A 59 18.34 -5.34 33.42
C ARG A 59 17.17 -6.18 32.98
N SER A 60 17.03 -6.38 31.69
CA SER A 60 15.94 -7.19 31.09
C SER A 60 16.09 -8.66 31.50
N ILE A 61 17.31 -9.16 31.57
CA ILE A 61 17.58 -10.60 31.85
C ILE A 61 17.87 -10.89 33.32
N ALA A 62 18.36 -9.94 34.06
CA ALA A 62 18.76 -10.15 35.48
C ALA A 62 17.67 -10.76 36.38
N PRO A 63 16.37 -10.43 36.27
CA PRO A 63 15.32 -11.05 37.09
C PRO A 63 15.20 -12.55 36.86
N ILE A 64 15.58 -13.03 35.69
CA ILE A 64 15.46 -14.44 35.31
C ILE A 64 16.55 -15.27 36.00
N PHE A 65 17.74 -14.73 36.11
CA PHE A 65 18.81 -15.37 36.90
C PHE A 65 18.37 -15.58 38.34
N SER A 66 17.85 -14.52 38.98
CA SER A 66 17.33 -14.60 40.32
C SER A 66 16.19 -15.61 40.48
N THR A 67 15.35 -15.73 39.43
CA THR A 67 14.26 -16.72 39.42
C THR A 67 14.79 -18.14 39.31
N LEU A 68 15.74 -18.39 38.42
CA LEU A 68 16.36 -19.69 38.27
C LEU A 68 17.10 -20.10 39.57
N ASP A 69 17.82 -19.14 40.16
CA ASP A 69 18.45 -19.35 41.46
C ASP A 69 17.42 -19.74 42.53
N PHE A 70 16.36 -18.97 42.65
CA PHE A 70 15.26 -19.24 43.55
C PHE A 70 14.61 -20.60 43.30
N MET A 71 14.33 -20.95 42.02
CA MET A 71 13.76 -22.24 41.63
C MET A 71 14.72 -23.41 41.94
N ALA A 72 16.04 -23.21 41.81
CA ALA A 72 17.05 -24.25 42.09
C ALA A 72 17.22 -24.54 43.59
N TYR A 73 17.00 -23.53 44.45
CA TYR A 73 17.12 -23.66 45.88
C TYR A 73 15.82 -23.95 46.62
N SER A 74 14.66 -23.76 45.97
CA SER A 74 13.36 -23.97 46.59
C SER A 74 12.79 -25.35 46.29
N SER A 75 12.06 -25.94 47.25
CA SER A 75 11.31 -27.18 47.06
C SER A 75 10.04 -26.99 46.27
N PHE A 76 9.95 -25.92 45.53
CA PHE A 76 8.77 -25.57 44.70
C PHE A 76 8.50 -26.61 43.63
N ILE A 77 7.19 -26.85 43.43
CA ILE A 77 6.67 -27.56 42.24
C ILE A 77 6.68 -29.09 42.43
N ASP A 78 6.06 -29.55 43.51
CA ASP A 78 5.61 -30.93 43.60
C ASP A 78 4.10 -30.98 43.20
N GLU A 79 3.72 -31.99 42.37
CA GLU A 79 2.32 -32.25 42.02
C GLU A 79 1.44 -32.54 43.25
N ASN A 80 2.04 -32.91 44.33
CA ASN A 80 1.42 -33.24 45.61
C ASN A 80 1.27 -32.06 46.60
N GLU A 81 1.72 -30.85 46.19
CA GLU A 81 1.57 -29.65 47.02
C GLU A 81 0.10 -29.19 47.12
N PRO A 82 -0.34 -28.62 48.25
CA PRO A 82 -1.68 -28.08 48.41
C PRO A 82 -1.99 -27.01 47.37
N PRO A 83 -3.23 -26.91 46.85
CA PRO A 83 -3.59 -25.90 45.86
C PRO A 83 -3.29 -24.47 46.27
N SER A 84 -3.24 -24.16 47.59
CA SER A 84 -2.92 -22.84 48.11
C SER A 84 -1.45 -22.44 47.91
N GLU A 85 -0.53 -23.42 47.91
CA GLU A 85 0.90 -23.19 47.69
C GLU A 85 1.21 -23.14 46.18
N GLN A 86 0.58 -24.01 45.40
CA GLN A 86 0.69 -23.93 43.94
C GLN A 86 0.22 -22.57 43.44
N ALA A 87 -0.86 -22.00 43.97
CA ALA A 87 -1.35 -20.69 43.57
C ALA A 87 -0.37 -19.54 43.85
N ARG A 88 0.44 -19.63 44.89
CA ARG A 88 1.43 -18.59 45.23
C ARG A 88 2.57 -18.51 44.21
N TRP A 89 3.16 -19.66 43.89
CA TRP A 89 4.26 -19.66 42.95
C TRP A 89 3.78 -19.42 41.47
N LEU A 90 2.61 -19.92 41.09
CA LEU A 90 2.00 -19.59 39.82
C LEU A 90 1.78 -18.09 39.66
N SER A 91 1.34 -17.41 40.73
CA SER A 91 1.18 -15.96 40.72
C SER A 91 2.52 -15.24 40.46
N SER A 92 3.58 -15.71 41.07
CA SER A 92 4.93 -15.16 40.89
C SER A 92 5.46 -15.41 39.47
N MET A 93 5.24 -16.61 38.92
CA MET A 93 5.65 -16.95 37.56
C MET A 93 4.84 -16.17 36.52
N ARG A 94 3.55 -16.05 36.70
CA ARG A 94 2.70 -15.21 35.84
C ARG A 94 3.20 -13.78 35.77
N LEU A 95 3.49 -13.18 36.93
CA LEU A 95 4.01 -11.81 36.99
C LEU A 95 5.37 -11.69 36.30
N LEU A 96 6.20 -12.72 36.39
CA LEU A 96 7.49 -12.76 35.71
C LEU A 96 7.29 -12.79 34.17
N PHE A 97 6.42 -13.67 33.65
CA PHE A 97 6.12 -13.74 32.23
C PHE A 97 5.50 -12.45 31.71
N GLU A 98 4.64 -11.78 32.47
CA GLU A 98 4.07 -10.48 32.12
C GLU A 98 5.13 -9.37 32.06
N ARG A 99 6.15 -9.44 32.92
CA ARG A 99 7.24 -8.45 32.97
C ARG A 99 8.41 -8.76 32.04
N GLN A 100 8.49 -10.01 31.61
CA GLN A 100 9.58 -10.53 30.78
C GLN A 100 8.99 -11.28 29.57
N PRO A 101 8.48 -10.54 28.56
CA PRO A 101 7.85 -11.16 27.40
C PRO A 101 8.78 -12.05 26.57
N SER A 102 10.10 -11.85 26.72
CA SER A 102 11.11 -12.67 26.05
C SER A 102 11.24 -14.08 26.64
N LEU A 103 10.80 -14.27 27.87
CA LEU A 103 10.79 -15.57 28.55
C LEU A 103 9.56 -16.37 28.12
N VAL A 104 9.76 -17.51 27.48
CA VAL A 104 8.67 -18.29 26.90
C VAL A 104 8.30 -19.53 27.70
N ALA A 105 9.17 -20.02 28.57
CA ALA A 105 8.86 -21.13 29.48
C ALA A 105 9.80 -21.15 30.68
N LEU A 106 9.31 -21.70 31.80
CA LEU A 106 10.09 -22.08 32.96
C LEU A 106 9.78 -23.53 33.29
N TYR A 107 10.81 -24.30 33.62
CA TYR A 107 10.64 -25.71 33.89
C TYR A 107 11.76 -26.29 34.72
N PHE A 108 11.53 -27.50 35.19
CA PHE A 108 12.56 -28.31 35.81
C PHE A 108 12.36 -29.78 35.46
N GLY A 109 13.46 -30.54 35.51
CA GLY A 109 13.48 -32.00 35.42
C GLY A 109 14.35 -32.57 36.52
N ASN A 110 13.97 -33.72 37.07
CA ASN A 110 14.72 -34.42 38.11
C ASN A 110 15.49 -35.60 37.54
N GLU A 111 16.28 -36.25 38.41
CA GLU A 111 17.07 -37.43 38.08
C GLU A 111 16.20 -38.67 37.79
N ASP A 112 14.99 -38.71 38.34
CA ASP A 112 14.04 -39.78 38.05
C ASP A 112 13.45 -39.69 36.64
N GLY A 113 13.64 -38.52 35.95
CA GLY A 113 13.15 -38.24 34.61
C GLY A 113 11.79 -37.57 34.62
N ASP A 114 11.29 -37.15 35.76
CA ASP A 114 10.08 -36.36 35.86
C ASP A 114 10.35 -34.92 35.38
N PHE A 115 9.37 -34.33 34.71
CA PHE A 115 9.50 -33.01 34.11
C PHE A 115 8.26 -32.15 34.36
N THR A 116 8.46 -30.91 34.74
CA THR A 116 7.39 -29.94 34.91
C THR A 116 7.75 -28.66 34.16
N ILE A 117 6.88 -28.19 33.33
CA ILE A 117 7.01 -26.93 32.60
C ILE A 117 5.83 -26.02 32.87
N VAL A 118 6.13 -24.74 33.05
CA VAL A 118 5.14 -23.66 33.15
C VAL A 118 5.38 -22.71 32.01
N ARG A 119 4.30 -22.35 31.33
CA ARG A 119 4.39 -21.50 30.15
C ARG A 119 3.19 -20.56 30.07
N PRO A 120 3.41 -19.29 29.67
CA PRO A 120 2.34 -18.37 29.35
C PRO A 120 1.66 -18.72 28.03
N LEU A 121 0.38 -18.43 27.93
CA LEU A 121 -0.47 -18.59 26.74
C LEU A 121 -1.04 -17.24 26.33
N PHE A 122 -0.18 -16.28 26.00
CA PHE A 122 -0.63 -14.91 25.69
C PHE A 122 -1.28 -14.77 24.32
N ASP A 123 -0.86 -15.58 23.35
CA ASP A 123 -1.37 -15.56 21.99
C ASP A 123 -2.30 -16.74 21.70
N SER A 124 -3.14 -16.61 20.68
CA SER A 124 -4.06 -17.66 20.25
C SER A 124 -3.34 -18.91 19.75
N GLN A 125 -2.21 -18.69 19.07
CA GLN A 125 -1.41 -19.75 18.50
C GLN A 125 -0.81 -20.69 19.56
N SER A 126 -0.35 -20.12 20.69
CA SER A 126 0.14 -20.92 21.82
C SER A 126 -0.97 -21.74 22.47
N ARG A 127 -2.19 -21.18 22.60
CA ARG A 127 -3.34 -21.89 23.15
C ARG A 127 -3.78 -23.06 22.28
N GLU A 128 -3.88 -22.84 21.00
CA GLU A 128 -4.28 -23.86 20.04
C GLU A 128 -3.33 -25.05 20.01
N ARG A 129 -2.03 -24.81 20.10
CA ARG A 129 -0.99 -25.86 20.11
C ARG A 129 -1.14 -26.88 21.25
N VAL A 130 -1.64 -26.45 22.36
CA VAL A 130 -1.80 -27.32 23.54
C VAL A 130 -3.25 -27.65 23.84
N ASN A 131 -4.17 -27.38 22.90
CA ASN A 131 -5.61 -27.54 23.06
C ASN A 131 -6.18 -26.87 24.31
N ALA A 132 -5.66 -25.69 24.63
CA ALA A 132 -6.07 -24.93 25.80
C ALA A 132 -7.40 -24.21 25.57
N PRO A 133 -8.26 -24.08 26.60
CA PRO A 133 -9.44 -23.21 26.53
C PRO A 133 -9.07 -21.76 26.18
N ASP A 134 -9.98 -21.04 25.52
CA ASP A 134 -9.75 -19.63 25.12
C ASP A 134 -9.44 -18.69 26.27
N THR A 135 -9.96 -19.00 27.47
CA THR A 135 -9.72 -18.26 28.71
C THR A 135 -8.36 -18.55 29.33
N ALA A 136 -7.66 -19.59 28.90
CA ALA A 136 -6.37 -19.97 29.44
C ALA A 136 -5.29 -18.90 29.17
N ARG A 137 -4.53 -18.56 30.17
CA ARG A 137 -3.41 -17.60 30.13
C ARG A 137 -2.08 -18.20 30.57
N LEU A 138 -2.13 -19.29 31.30
CA LEU A 138 -0.97 -20.03 31.78
C LEU A 138 -1.29 -21.52 31.71
N PHE A 139 -0.29 -22.33 31.37
CA PHE A 139 -0.44 -23.77 31.51
C PHE A 139 0.76 -24.41 32.19
N ILE A 140 0.49 -25.53 32.84
CA ILE A 140 1.50 -26.40 33.41
C ILE A 140 1.38 -27.74 32.71
N ASN A 141 2.52 -28.32 32.36
CA ASN A 141 2.60 -29.73 31.99
C ASN A 141 3.43 -30.47 33.04
N TYR A 142 2.88 -31.53 33.60
CA TYR A 142 3.54 -32.54 34.42
C TYR A 142 3.75 -33.79 33.58
N THR A 143 4.99 -34.21 33.44
CA THR A 143 5.37 -35.44 32.75
C THR A 143 6.16 -36.30 33.71
N LYS A 144 5.75 -37.55 33.92
CA LYS A 144 6.44 -38.53 34.74
C LYS A 144 6.87 -39.74 33.93
N MET A 145 7.90 -40.39 34.37
CA MET A 145 8.41 -41.63 33.74
C MET A 145 7.46 -42.82 33.90
N ASP A 146 6.49 -42.75 34.80
CA ASP A 146 5.40 -43.74 34.94
C ASP A 146 4.37 -43.70 33.79
N GLY A 147 4.53 -42.77 32.85
CA GLY A 147 3.65 -42.55 31.72
C GLY A 147 2.60 -41.45 31.94
N THR A 148 2.60 -40.82 33.12
CA THR A 148 1.70 -39.68 33.38
C THR A 148 2.16 -38.47 32.62
N ASN A 149 1.25 -37.89 31.81
CA ASN A 149 1.51 -36.60 31.17
C ASN A 149 0.22 -35.80 31.24
N LYS A 150 0.26 -34.73 32.06
CA LYS A 150 -0.94 -33.95 32.40
C LYS A 150 -0.75 -32.49 32.11
N PHE A 151 -1.64 -31.92 31.34
CA PHE A 151 -1.69 -30.49 31.06
C PHE A 151 -2.78 -29.86 31.93
N ILE A 152 -2.45 -28.79 32.62
CA ILE A 152 -3.41 -28.02 33.44
C ILE A 152 -3.40 -26.57 32.98
N PHE A 153 -4.57 -26.01 32.74
CA PHE A 153 -4.75 -24.68 32.21
C PHE A 153 -5.32 -23.75 33.28
N PHE A 154 -4.82 -22.52 33.32
CA PHE A 154 -5.23 -21.50 34.26
C PHE A 154 -5.63 -20.21 33.49
N ASP A 155 -6.66 -19.54 33.97
CA ASP A 155 -7.06 -18.22 33.46
C ASP A 155 -6.17 -17.09 34.02
N GLN A 156 -6.54 -15.85 33.70
CA GLN A 156 -5.85 -14.65 34.20
C GLN A 156 -5.90 -14.49 35.72
N ASN A 157 -6.84 -15.10 36.42
CA ASN A 157 -7.00 -15.08 37.87
C ASN A 157 -6.34 -16.29 38.53
N LEU A 158 -5.66 -17.13 37.75
CA LEU A 158 -5.08 -18.39 38.16
C LEU A 158 -6.12 -19.44 38.64
N ALA A 159 -7.39 -19.30 38.20
CA ALA A 159 -8.37 -20.34 38.35
C ALA A 159 -8.13 -21.45 37.31
N GLN A 160 -8.16 -22.71 37.70
CA GLN A 160 -8.04 -23.82 36.76
C GLN A 160 -9.26 -23.84 35.82
N VAL A 161 -9.01 -23.70 34.54
CA VAL A 161 -10.07 -23.67 33.50
C VAL A 161 -10.14 -24.93 32.65
N GLY A 162 -9.21 -25.86 32.86
CA GLY A 162 -9.24 -27.14 32.16
C GLY A 162 -8.01 -27.99 32.50
N HIS A 163 -8.07 -29.27 32.15
CA HIS A 163 -6.92 -30.19 32.18
C HIS A 163 -7.07 -31.19 31.04
N VAL A 164 -5.95 -31.72 30.58
CA VAL A 164 -5.90 -32.77 29.55
C VAL A 164 -4.87 -33.81 30.00
N ASP A 165 -5.27 -35.07 30.09
CA ASP A 165 -4.40 -36.19 30.39
C ASP A 165 -3.98 -36.87 29.08
N HIS A 166 -2.67 -36.92 28.86
CA HIS A 166 -2.08 -37.60 27.71
C HIS A 166 -1.43 -38.90 28.17
N GLN A 167 -1.77 -40.03 27.57
CA GLN A 167 -1.11 -41.30 27.85
C GLN A 167 0.05 -41.55 26.88
N GLY A 168 1.21 -41.97 27.41
CA GLY A 168 2.34 -42.48 26.60
C GLY A 168 3.31 -41.41 26.07
N ASN A 169 3.81 -40.55 26.91
CA ASN A 169 4.87 -39.63 26.53
C ASN A 169 6.28 -40.24 26.68
N GLN A 170 7.12 -40.11 25.63
CA GLN A 170 8.51 -40.53 25.60
C GLN A 170 9.50 -39.35 25.89
N PHE A 171 9.02 -38.27 26.50
CA PHE A 171 9.91 -37.14 26.81
C PHE A 171 10.75 -37.43 28.06
N ASP A 172 12.04 -37.55 27.84
CA ASP A 172 13.00 -37.67 28.95
C ASP A 172 13.81 -36.37 29.04
N PRO A 173 13.67 -35.60 30.13
CA PRO A 173 14.38 -34.33 30.30
C PRO A 173 15.91 -34.52 30.34
N ARG A 174 16.41 -35.66 30.85
CA ARG A 174 17.83 -35.97 31.02
C ARG A 174 18.60 -36.05 29.71
N THR A 175 17.90 -36.30 28.61
CA THR A 175 18.47 -36.34 27.25
C THR A 175 18.56 -34.97 26.59
N ARG A 176 18.06 -33.93 27.23
CA ARG A 176 17.90 -32.63 26.61
C ARG A 176 19.09 -31.72 26.83
N PRO A 177 19.45 -30.83 25.88
CA PRO A 177 20.61 -29.96 25.99
C PRO A 177 20.65 -29.14 27.27
N TRP A 178 19.53 -28.62 27.74
CA TRP A 178 19.45 -27.83 28.95
C TRP A 178 19.72 -28.65 30.21
N TYR A 179 19.40 -29.93 30.23
CA TYR A 179 19.65 -30.80 31.36
C TYR A 179 21.11 -31.26 31.39
N THR A 180 21.62 -31.63 30.19
CA THR A 180 23.00 -32.13 30.06
C THR A 180 24.06 -31.04 30.23
N SER A 181 23.72 -29.78 29.91
CA SER A 181 24.64 -28.65 30.06
C SER A 181 24.74 -28.13 31.48
N ALA A 182 23.79 -28.44 32.34
CA ALA A 182 23.82 -28.04 33.75
C ALA A 182 24.72 -28.98 34.56
N GLU A 183 25.96 -28.54 34.81
CA GLU A 183 26.95 -29.27 35.62
C GLU A 183 26.61 -29.22 37.12
N GLU A 184 27.30 -30.02 37.95
CA GLU A 184 27.12 -30.06 39.38
C GLU A 184 27.88 -28.91 40.10
N ASP A 185 27.83 -27.72 39.47
CA ASP A 185 28.34 -26.49 40.04
C ASP A 185 27.17 -25.47 40.14
N ASP A 186 27.22 -24.59 41.10
CA ASP A 186 26.16 -23.59 41.35
C ASP A 186 26.09 -22.50 40.26
N VAL A 187 26.34 -22.84 39.00
CA VAL A 187 26.46 -21.86 37.90
C VAL A 187 25.37 -22.01 36.87
N ILE A 188 24.67 -20.89 36.54
CA ILE A 188 23.72 -20.86 35.44
C ILE A 188 24.48 -20.90 34.12
N ARG A 189 24.08 -21.78 33.22
CA ARG A 189 24.63 -21.96 31.88
C ARG A 189 23.64 -21.64 30.82
N LEU A 190 24.11 -21.17 29.67
CA LEU A 190 23.32 -20.94 28.49
C LEU A 190 23.58 -22.08 27.50
N THR A 191 22.52 -22.74 27.03
CA THR A 191 22.66 -23.78 26.02
C THR A 191 23.03 -23.21 24.66
N GLU A 192 23.59 -24.06 23.80
CA GLU A 192 23.58 -23.76 22.35
C GLU A 192 22.13 -23.63 21.84
N PRO A 193 21.91 -22.89 20.76
CA PRO A 193 20.60 -22.87 20.13
C PRO A 193 20.14 -24.27 19.71
N TYR A 194 18.91 -24.65 20.09
CA TYR A 194 18.31 -25.93 19.74
C TYR A 194 16.78 -25.77 19.56
N VAL A 195 16.14 -26.78 19.00
CA VAL A 195 14.68 -26.76 18.77
C VAL A 195 13.96 -27.31 20.01
N PHE A 196 13.05 -26.50 20.56
CA PHE A 196 12.25 -26.90 21.73
C PHE A 196 11.25 -28.00 21.38
N TYR A 197 11.18 -29.02 22.23
CA TYR A 197 10.42 -30.24 21.96
C TYR A 197 8.92 -29.99 21.69
N LEU A 198 8.27 -29.28 22.63
CA LEU A 198 6.82 -29.12 22.61
C LEU A 198 6.33 -28.16 21.50
N PHE A 199 7.09 -27.09 21.25
CA PHE A 199 6.65 -26.02 20.36
C PHE A 199 7.42 -25.98 19.03
N GLN A 200 8.42 -26.84 18.87
CA GLN A 200 9.22 -26.93 17.63
C GLN A 200 9.77 -25.59 17.14
N THR A 201 10.13 -24.72 18.08
CA THR A 201 10.72 -23.40 17.82
C THR A 201 12.19 -23.40 18.22
N PRO A 202 13.09 -22.77 17.44
CA PRO A 202 14.50 -22.64 17.82
C PRO A 202 14.64 -21.62 18.95
N GLY A 203 15.49 -21.95 19.91
CA GLY A 203 15.75 -21.10 21.06
C GLY A 203 16.97 -21.54 21.87
N VAL A 204 17.21 -20.82 22.94
CA VAL A 204 18.26 -21.10 23.92
C VAL A 204 17.65 -21.19 25.31
N THR A 205 18.27 -21.94 26.16
CA THR A 205 17.85 -22.13 27.56
C THR A 205 18.94 -21.68 28.54
N LEU A 206 18.54 -20.89 29.52
CA LEU A 206 19.32 -20.73 30.73
C LEU A 206 18.98 -21.89 31.67
N SER A 207 19.97 -22.69 32.07
CA SER A 207 19.76 -23.84 32.94
C SER A 207 20.70 -23.82 34.11
N ARG A 208 20.23 -24.39 35.21
CA ARG A 208 20.98 -24.54 36.45
C ARG A 208 20.59 -25.82 37.18
N ARG A 209 21.56 -26.50 37.79
CA ARG A 209 21.29 -27.64 38.67
C ARG A 209 21.01 -27.15 40.09
N SER A 210 20.10 -27.81 40.79
CA SER A 210 19.80 -27.52 42.17
C SER A 210 20.99 -27.88 43.08
N ALA A 211 21.07 -27.27 44.28
CA ALA A 211 22.16 -27.48 45.22
C ALA A 211 22.24 -28.91 45.75
N ASP A 212 21.15 -29.67 45.76
CA ASP A 212 21.10 -31.09 46.11
C ASP A 212 21.46 -32.02 44.94
N GLY A 213 21.74 -31.48 43.78
CA GLY A 213 22.07 -32.20 42.56
C GLY A 213 20.90 -32.89 41.84
N ASN A 214 19.74 -33.02 42.48
CA ASN A 214 18.64 -33.88 42.03
C ASN A 214 17.77 -33.29 40.94
N LYS A 215 17.81 -31.94 40.71
CA LYS A 215 16.94 -31.24 39.75
C LYS A 215 17.76 -30.29 38.90
N VAL A 216 17.33 -30.12 37.68
CA VAL A 216 17.81 -29.05 36.80
C VAL A 216 16.63 -28.16 36.46
N VAL A 217 16.79 -26.87 36.68
CA VAL A 217 15.78 -25.84 36.30
C VAL A 217 16.21 -25.17 35.01
N GLY A 218 15.23 -24.78 34.19
CA GLY A 218 15.47 -24.15 32.90
C GLY A 218 14.50 -23.02 32.59
N ALA A 219 14.99 -22.04 31.86
CA ALA A 219 14.23 -20.89 31.35
C ALA A 219 14.50 -20.76 29.86
N ASP A 220 13.45 -20.86 29.05
CA ASP A 220 13.50 -20.84 27.59
C ASP A 220 13.31 -19.46 27.02
N PHE A 221 14.11 -19.17 25.99
CA PHE A 221 13.98 -17.99 25.13
C PHE A 221 13.99 -18.44 23.68
N THR A 222 12.99 -18.08 22.90
CA THR A 222 13.09 -18.27 21.47
C THR A 222 14.03 -17.23 20.83
N LEU A 223 14.69 -17.56 19.74
CA LEU A 223 15.54 -16.60 19.03
C LEU A 223 14.73 -15.38 18.54
N ASP A 224 13.44 -15.60 18.22
CA ASP A 224 12.53 -14.52 17.86
C ASP A 224 12.18 -13.61 19.03
N SER A 225 11.95 -14.18 20.24
CA SER A 225 11.67 -13.37 21.43
C SER A 225 12.86 -12.53 21.86
N LEU A 226 14.07 -13.07 21.74
CA LEU A 226 15.31 -12.32 21.98
C LEU A 226 15.50 -11.22 20.91
N SER A 227 15.15 -11.50 19.67
CA SER A 227 15.22 -10.51 18.59
C SER A 227 14.20 -9.38 18.78
N GLN A 228 12.99 -9.69 19.26
CA GLN A 228 12.00 -8.70 19.66
C GLN A 228 12.53 -7.81 20.82
N GLU A 229 13.15 -8.39 21.83
CA GLU A 229 13.74 -7.62 22.92
C GLU A 229 14.79 -6.63 22.41
N LEU A 230 15.67 -7.08 21.52
CA LEU A 230 16.62 -6.19 20.85
C LEU A 230 15.96 -5.07 20.07
N SER A 231 14.81 -5.32 19.46
CA SER A 231 14.10 -4.33 18.65
C SER A 231 13.60 -3.14 19.45
N HIS A 232 13.31 -3.33 20.74
CA HIS A 232 12.83 -2.27 21.63
C HIS A 232 13.95 -1.39 22.20
N ILE A 233 15.20 -1.81 22.05
CA ILE A 233 16.35 -1.15 22.69
C ILE A 233 17.07 -0.17 21.74
N GLY A 234 16.84 -0.27 20.42
CA GLY A 234 17.57 0.51 19.42
C GLY A 234 17.42 2.04 19.56
N PHE A 235 18.52 2.77 19.51
CA PHE A 235 18.56 4.25 19.61
C PHE A 235 18.21 4.97 18.31
N SER A 236 18.34 4.32 17.18
CA SER A 236 17.99 4.83 15.85
C SER A 236 17.12 3.81 15.15
N GLN A 237 16.13 4.29 14.39
CA GLN A 237 15.30 3.42 13.55
C GLN A 237 16.12 2.67 12.49
N ASN A 238 17.29 3.18 12.15
CA ASN A 238 18.21 2.59 11.18
C ASN A 238 19.32 1.76 11.84
N ALA A 239 19.42 1.72 13.16
CA ALA A 239 20.42 0.94 13.85
C ALA A 239 20.21 -0.56 13.58
N LYS A 240 21.32 -1.27 13.41
CA LYS A 240 21.35 -2.71 13.25
C LYS A 240 21.96 -3.30 14.52
N LEU A 241 21.23 -4.19 15.15
CA LEU A 241 21.66 -4.83 16.39
C LEU A 241 21.76 -6.33 16.19
N ALA A 242 22.75 -6.95 16.81
CA ALA A 242 22.87 -8.39 16.85
C ALA A 242 23.48 -8.83 18.18
N LEU A 243 23.04 -9.97 18.67
CA LEU A 243 23.55 -10.61 19.88
C LEU A 243 24.17 -11.96 19.50
N PHE A 244 25.36 -12.20 19.94
CA PHE A 244 26.12 -13.40 19.65
C PHE A 244 26.55 -14.10 20.94
N ASP A 245 26.72 -15.41 20.87
CA ASP A 245 27.45 -16.16 21.89
C ASP A 245 28.98 -16.07 21.67
N HIS A 246 29.73 -16.73 22.56
CA HIS A 246 31.20 -16.77 22.51
C HIS A 246 31.77 -17.45 21.25
N GLN A 247 30.96 -18.17 20.46
CA GLN A 247 31.32 -18.81 19.18
C GLN A 247 30.82 -18.04 17.96
N PHE A 248 30.33 -16.82 18.14
CA PHE A 248 29.74 -15.97 17.12
C PHE A 248 28.48 -16.53 16.43
N ARG A 249 27.75 -17.39 17.15
CA ARG A 249 26.42 -17.80 16.69
C ARG A 249 25.40 -16.70 17.03
N VAL A 250 24.52 -16.42 16.11
CA VAL A 250 23.51 -15.37 16.27
C VAL A 250 22.39 -15.87 17.20
N LEU A 251 22.22 -15.17 18.32
CA LEU A 251 21.14 -15.44 19.26
C LEU A 251 19.93 -14.52 19.04
N ALA A 252 20.18 -13.29 18.59
CA ALA A 252 19.13 -12.33 18.29
C ALA A 252 19.63 -11.30 17.28
N GLN A 253 18.72 -10.71 16.50
CA GLN A 253 19.06 -9.69 15.53
C GLN A 253 17.91 -8.71 15.30
N HIS A 254 18.25 -7.46 14.98
CA HIS A 254 17.30 -6.41 14.63
C HIS A 254 17.84 -5.57 13.46
N ASN A 255 16.97 -5.30 12.48
CA ASN A 255 17.28 -4.53 11.25
C ASN A 255 18.50 -5.05 10.45
N THR A 256 18.88 -6.27 10.64
CA THR A 256 19.97 -6.89 9.88
C THR A 256 19.49 -8.18 9.25
N SER A 257 19.73 -8.35 7.97
CA SER A 257 19.55 -9.64 7.29
C SER A 257 20.90 -10.34 7.25
N LEU A 258 21.13 -11.20 8.21
CA LEU A 258 22.28 -12.10 8.16
C LEU A 258 21.91 -13.23 7.21
N SER A 259 22.59 -13.35 6.10
CA SER A 259 22.35 -14.45 5.16
C SER A 259 22.71 -15.78 5.82
N LEU A 260 21.74 -16.70 5.78
CA LEU A 260 21.92 -18.07 6.21
C LEU A 260 22.81 -18.79 5.18
N THR A 261 23.92 -19.34 5.59
CA THR A 261 24.54 -20.43 4.84
C THR A 261 23.93 -21.71 5.36
N ASP A 262 23.08 -22.34 4.53
CA ASP A 262 22.50 -23.64 4.78
C ASP A 262 23.61 -24.68 4.90
N ASP A 263 23.89 -25.08 6.15
CA ASP A 263 24.58 -26.32 6.40
C ASP A 263 23.49 -27.31 6.89
N GLU A 264 23.12 -28.24 6.04
CA GLU A 264 21.94 -29.13 6.18
C GLU A 264 21.93 -30.04 7.42
N GLN A 265 22.90 -29.93 8.32
CA GLN A 265 23.00 -30.80 9.49
C GLN A 265 23.07 -30.12 10.87
N THR A 266 23.15 -28.79 10.93
CA THR A 266 23.14 -28.10 12.24
C THR A 266 22.34 -26.79 12.14
N THR A 267 21.42 -26.58 13.06
CA THR A 267 20.57 -25.38 13.25
C THR A 267 21.41 -24.13 13.63
N GLN A 268 22.63 -23.99 13.14
CA GLN A 268 23.61 -22.99 13.58
C GLN A 268 23.79 -21.90 12.52
N GLN A 269 23.31 -20.72 12.81
CA GLN A 269 23.52 -19.52 11.98
C GLN A 269 24.85 -18.86 12.34
N LYS A 270 25.83 -18.88 11.43
CA LYS A 270 27.10 -18.14 11.59
C LYS A 270 27.02 -16.75 10.99
N LEU A 271 27.78 -15.84 11.59
CA LEU A 271 27.85 -14.44 11.17
C LEU A 271 28.35 -14.28 9.73
N ASN A 272 27.51 -13.74 8.85
CA ASN A 272 27.89 -13.24 7.54
C ASN A 272 27.26 -11.87 7.29
N SER A 273 27.97 -10.82 7.68
CA SER A 273 27.48 -9.44 7.58
C SER A 273 28.60 -8.53 7.08
N SER A 274 28.31 -7.73 6.06
CA SER A 274 29.24 -6.74 5.54
C SER A 274 29.64 -5.67 6.59
N ILE A 275 28.86 -5.52 7.63
CA ILE A 275 29.06 -4.52 8.69
C ILE A 275 29.74 -5.13 9.92
N PHE A 276 29.30 -6.31 10.37
CA PHE A 276 29.80 -6.91 11.62
C PHE A 276 30.98 -7.84 11.42
N THR A 277 31.09 -8.55 10.30
CA THR A 277 32.17 -9.50 10.03
C THR A 277 33.59 -8.87 10.05
N PRO A 278 33.79 -7.64 9.52
CA PRO A 278 35.12 -7.01 9.57
C PRO A 278 35.62 -6.74 10.99
N VAL A 279 34.70 -6.54 11.94
CA VAL A 279 35.00 -6.15 13.32
C VAL A 279 35.06 -7.37 14.25
N ALA A 280 34.32 -8.42 13.95
CA ALA A 280 34.23 -9.65 14.74
C ALA A 280 35.58 -10.34 14.93
N ASN A 281 36.50 -10.27 13.98
CA ASN A 281 37.82 -10.91 14.04
C ASN A 281 38.84 -10.18 14.92
N ARG A 282 38.48 -9.04 15.53
CA ARG A 282 39.39 -8.19 16.33
C ARG A 282 39.04 -8.05 17.80
N ILE A 283 38.27 -8.99 18.35
CA ILE A 283 37.72 -8.89 19.68
C ILE A 283 38.82 -8.97 20.76
N SER A 284 38.70 -8.03 21.68
CA SER A 284 39.40 -8.02 22.96
C SER A 284 38.39 -8.10 24.13
N SER A 285 38.85 -8.27 25.34
CA SER A 285 38.00 -8.27 26.56
C SER A 285 37.37 -6.92 26.89
N SER A 286 37.46 -5.92 26.01
CA SER A 286 36.91 -4.58 26.16
C SER A 286 36.03 -4.20 24.94
N THR A 287 35.08 -3.27 25.15
CA THR A 287 34.28 -2.72 24.08
C THR A 287 35.14 -2.20 22.92
N LEU A 288 34.90 -2.74 21.73
CA LEU A 288 35.58 -2.34 20.51
C LEU A 288 34.68 -1.38 19.72
N TYR A 289 35.24 -0.25 19.33
CA TYR A 289 34.61 0.73 18.46
C TYR A 289 35.36 0.81 17.13
N GLU A 290 34.65 0.72 16.01
CA GLU A 290 35.23 0.89 14.68
C GLU A 290 34.22 1.55 13.74
N THR A 291 34.74 2.27 12.76
CA THR A 291 33.90 2.81 11.69
C THR A 291 34.04 1.92 10.46
N VAL A 292 32.91 1.42 9.96
CA VAL A 292 32.82 0.53 8.81
C VAL A 292 32.06 1.22 7.70
N GLU A 293 32.60 1.22 6.49
CA GLU A 293 31.86 1.66 5.32
C GLU A 293 31.16 0.47 4.66
N SER A 294 29.82 0.55 4.57
CA SER A 294 29.00 -0.45 3.91
C SER A 294 27.81 0.23 3.26
N ASP A 295 27.48 -0.19 2.04
CA ASP A 295 26.34 0.34 1.23
C ASP A 295 26.40 1.86 1.02
N GLY A 296 27.61 2.43 0.89
CA GLY A 296 27.81 3.87 0.69
C GLY A 296 27.51 4.73 1.91
N LYS A 297 27.39 4.12 3.11
CA LYS A 297 27.21 4.80 4.38
C LYS A 297 28.31 4.44 5.36
N SER A 298 28.73 5.40 6.18
CA SER A 298 29.63 5.16 7.28
C SER A 298 28.83 4.72 8.52
N TRP A 299 29.15 3.55 9.02
CA TRP A 299 28.55 2.94 10.20
C TRP A 299 29.49 3.02 11.38
N SER A 300 29.01 3.50 12.51
CA SER A 300 29.66 3.36 13.80
C SER A 300 29.31 1.99 14.36
N VAL A 301 30.27 1.09 14.39
CA VAL A 301 30.08 -0.27 14.86
C VAL A 301 30.72 -0.41 16.24
N THR A 302 29.95 -0.84 17.21
CA THR A 302 30.43 -1.11 18.57
C THR A 302 30.14 -2.57 18.90
N LEU A 303 31.15 -3.28 19.35
CA LEU A 303 31.03 -4.61 19.91
C LEU A 303 31.29 -4.53 21.44
N THR A 304 30.26 -4.82 22.21
CA THR A 304 30.32 -4.75 23.67
C THR A 304 30.18 -6.15 24.24
N PRO A 305 31.19 -6.64 24.99
CA PRO A 305 31.04 -7.88 25.71
C PRO A 305 30.06 -7.68 26.88
N VAL A 306 29.03 -8.48 26.91
CA VAL A 306 27.99 -8.46 27.94
C VAL A 306 28.16 -9.71 28.82
N ALA A 307 28.63 -9.53 30.03
CA ALA A 307 28.68 -10.58 30.99
C ALA A 307 27.36 -10.64 31.77
N LEU A 308 26.57 -11.68 31.55
CA LEU A 308 25.30 -11.92 32.25
C LEU A 308 25.53 -12.66 33.57
N SER A 309 26.56 -13.52 33.62
CA SER A 309 27.03 -14.22 34.78
C SER A 309 28.54 -14.54 34.62
N PRO A 310 29.24 -15.05 35.61
CA PRO A 310 30.65 -15.48 35.46
C PRO A 310 30.87 -16.53 34.38
N SER A 311 29.83 -17.28 34.01
CA SER A 311 29.88 -18.35 33.00
C SER A 311 29.26 -17.96 31.67
N ILE A 312 28.51 -16.88 31.58
CA ILE A 312 27.76 -16.50 30.37
C ILE A 312 28.24 -15.15 29.86
N HIS A 313 29.02 -15.20 28.80
CA HIS A 313 29.54 -14.04 28.10
C HIS A 313 28.94 -13.98 26.69
N LEU A 314 28.21 -12.94 26.42
CA LEU A 314 27.61 -12.65 25.12
C LEU A 314 28.31 -11.45 24.48
N LEU A 315 28.09 -11.24 23.23
CA LEU A 315 28.58 -10.11 22.46
C LEU A 315 27.39 -9.36 21.86
N LEU A 316 27.22 -8.14 22.32
CA LEU A 316 26.24 -7.24 21.75
C LEU A 316 26.92 -6.36 20.68
N ALA A 317 26.46 -6.49 19.44
CA ALA A 317 26.91 -5.68 18.33
C ALA A 317 25.85 -4.61 18.03
N ASP A 318 26.28 -3.38 18.00
CA ASP A 318 25.50 -2.23 17.56
C ASP A 318 26.19 -1.57 16.36
N ALA A 319 25.45 -1.39 15.29
CA ALA A 319 25.90 -0.63 14.13
C ALA A 319 24.87 0.47 13.84
N THR A 320 25.27 1.70 14.08
CA THR A 320 24.42 2.86 13.89
C THR A 320 25.02 3.77 12.79
N PRO A 321 24.22 4.25 11.81
CA PRO A 321 24.73 5.20 10.82
C PRO A 321 25.26 6.45 11.49
N GLN A 322 26.45 6.91 11.07
CA GLN A 322 27.06 8.11 11.67
C GLN A 322 26.17 9.35 11.52
N ASP A 323 25.45 9.46 10.41
CA ASP A 323 24.52 10.57 10.17
C ASP A 323 23.41 10.65 11.24
N ASP A 324 22.92 9.50 11.72
CA ASP A 324 21.88 9.43 12.75
C ASP A 324 22.44 9.86 14.14
N LEU A 325 23.69 9.49 14.42
CA LEU A 325 24.35 9.87 15.67
C LEU A 325 24.59 11.38 15.77
N ILE A 326 24.90 12.01 14.66
CA ILE A 326 25.22 13.43 14.61
C ILE A 326 24.06 14.34 14.19
N ALA A 327 22.90 13.78 13.87
CA ALA A 327 21.73 14.51 13.35
C ALA A 327 21.29 15.68 14.26
N SER A 328 21.31 15.48 15.56
CA SER A 328 20.96 16.51 16.56
C SER A 328 21.98 17.65 16.57
N LEU A 329 23.26 17.36 16.44
CA LEU A 329 24.35 18.34 16.38
C LEU A 329 24.31 19.13 15.07
N LEU A 330 24.01 18.48 13.96
CA LEU A 330 23.82 19.16 12.67
C LEU A 330 22.62 20.11 12.70
N SER A 331 21.56 19.75 13.39
CA SER A 331 20.39 20.61 13.56
C SER A 331 20.71 21.86 14.38
N MET A 332 21.51 21.74 15.44
CA MET A 332 21.99 22.87 16.22
C MET A 332 22.90 23.81 15.41
N ARG A 333 23.82 23.25 14.62
CA ARG A 333 24.66 24.03 13.71
C ARG A 333 23.83 24.84 12.73
N ASN A 334 22.81 24.21 12.13
CA ASN A 334 21.97 24.92 11.18
C ASN A 334 21.14 26.05 11.81
N LYS A 335 20.67 25.87 13.05
CA LYS A 335 20.01 26.94 13.81
C LYS A 335 20.96 28.10 14.13
N GLN A 336 22.21 27.82 14.46
CA GLN A 336 23.23 28.86 14.70
C GLN A 336 23.58 29.62 13.42
N LEU A 337 23.69 28.93 12.28
CA LEU A 337 23.90 29.57 10.99
C LEU A 337 22.72 30.47 10.58
N GLN A 338 21.49 30.01 10.84
CA GLN A 338 20.28 30.81 10.59
C GLN A 338 20.21 32.06 11.48
N ALA A 339 20.60 31.98 12.76
CA ALA A 339 20.65 33.09 13.67
C ALA A 339 21.74 34.12 13.27
N ALA A 340 22.92 33.67 12.86
CA ALA A 340 24.00 34.52 12.37
C ALA A 340 23.60 35.24 11.06
N PHE A 341 22.91 34.51 10.17
CA PHE A 341 22.37 35.11 8.93
C PHE A 341 21.29 36.15 9.24
N GLY A 342 20.40 35.90 10.20
CA GLY A 342 19.37 36.85 10.64
C GLY A 342 19.97 38.13 11.22
N LEU A 343 21.02 38.03 12.05
CA LEU A 343 21.70 39.18 12.59
C LEU A 343 22.39 40.02 11.51
N MET A 344 22.98 39.34 10.52
CA MET A 344 23.62 39.98 9.37
C MET A 344 22.59 40.80 8.55
N VAL A 345 21.38 40.27 8.36
CA VAL A 345 20.28 40.96 7.65
C VAL A 345 19.81 42.19 8.41
N ILE A 346 19.73 42.15 9.74
CA ILE A 346 19.33 43.30 10.57
C ILE A 346 20.36 44.45 10.47
N CYS A 347 21.64 44.14 10.56
CA CYS A 347 22.71 45.15 10.40
C CYS A 347 22.69 45.77 8.99
N PHE A 348 22.42 44.94 7.98
CA PHE A 348 22.30 45.36 6.59
C PHE A 348 21.14 46.33 6.38
N THR A 349 20.00 46.04 7.01
CA THR A 349 18.79 46.87 6.92
C THR A 349 18.99 48.25 7.54
N ALA A 350 19.69 48.33 8.67
CA ALA A 350 19.99 49.58 9.34
C ALA A 350 20.91 50.48 8.52
N VAL A 351 21.97 49.93 7.93
CA VAL A 351 22.91 50.69 7.05
C VAL A 351 22.18 51.14 5.78
N TRP A 352 21.29 50.31 5.27
CA TRP A 352 20.52 50.62 4.05
C TRP A 352 19.56 51.80 4.25
N ILE A 353 18.85 51.84 5.40
CA ILE A 353 17.93 52.95 5.73
C ILE A 353 18.68 54.31 5.81
N ILE A 354 19.87 54.31 6.36
CA ILE A 354 20.68 55.51 6.47
C ILE A 354 21.22 56.01 5.11
N SER A 355 21.66 55.03 4.28
CA SER A 355 22.16 55.33 2.93
C SER A 355 21.05 55.76 1.97
N ALA A 356 19.82 55.20 2.11
CA ALA A 356 18.67 55.54 1.29
C ALA A 356 18.18 56.99 1.49
N ARG A 357 18.28 57.54 2.71
CA ARG A 357 17.89 58.91 2.99
C ARG A 357 18.84 59.97 2.38
N LEU A 358 20.10 59.63 2.16
CA LEU A 358 21.10 60.49 1.54
C LEU A 358 21.06 60.46 0.00
N ALA A 359 20.45 59.39 -0.59
CA ALA A 359 20.42 59.20 -2.01
C ALA A 359 19.05 59.47 -2.66
N LYS A 360 18.15 60.20 -2.00
CA LYS A 360 16.75 60.43 -2.37
C LYS A 360 16.50 60.88 -3.84
N PRO A 361 17.38 61.63 -4.53
CA PRO A 361 17.17 61.93 -5.94
C PRO A 361 17.45 60.76 -6.91
N LEU A 362 18.32 59.81 -6.48
CA LEU A 362 18.57 58.59 -7.24
C LEU A 362 17.52 57.48 -6.94
N VAL A 363 16.86 57.57 -5.78
CA VAL A 363 15.82 56.63 -5.36
C VAL A 363 14.59 56.71 -6.24
N ASN A 364 14.19 57.88 -6.72
CA ASN A 364 13.07 58.00 -7.66
C ASN A 364 13.32 57.29 -8.99
N LEU A 365 14.59 57.28 -9.45
CA LEU A 365 15.01 56.53 -10.60
C LEU A 365 15.13 55.03 -10.28
N MET A 366 15.58 54.68 -9.08
CA MET A 366 15.67 53.33 -8.57
C MET A 366 14.30 52.76 -8.28
N GLU A 367 13.33 53.54 -7.82
CA GLU A 367 11.95 53.17 -7.63
C GLU A 367 11.24 52.83 -8.93
N LEU A 368 11.53 53.59 -10.01
CA LEU A 368 11.11 53.24 -11.36
C LEU A 368 11.77 51.93 -11.83
N THR A 369 13.06 51.75 -11.58
CA THR A 369 13.79 50.52 -11.91
C THR A 369 13.32 49.35 -11.02
N ASP A 370 12.99 49.62 -9.76
CA ASP A 370 12.47 48.63 -8.82
C ASP A 370 11.03 48.21 -9.19
N ASN A 371 10.20 49.11 -9.72
CA ASN A 371 8.90 48.74 -10.30
C ASN A 371 9.04 47.85 -11.54
N ILE A 372 10.05 48.13 -12.35
CA ILE A 372 10.42 47.29 -13.49
C ILE A 372 10.93 45.94 -13.01
N THR A 373 11.78 45.88 -11.98
CA THR A 373 12.29 44.64 -11.40
C THR A 373 11.23 43.85 -10.63
N ARG A 374 10.18 44.51 -10.11
CA ARG A 374 9.00 43.87 -9.49
C ARG A 374 7.90 43.57 -10.49
N PHE A 375 8.15 43.89 -11.76
CA PHE A 375 7.20 43.66 -12.84
C PHE A 375 5.84 44.39 -12.69
N GLU A 376 5.80 45.50 -11.95
CA GLU A 376 4.62 46.33 -11.83
C GLU A 376 4.68 47.47 -12.86
N PHE A 377 4.15 47.25 -14.03
CA PHE A 377 4.10 48.24 -15.11
C PHE A 377 2.84 49.12 -15.00
N LYS A 378 2.91 50.09 -14.08
CA LYS A 378 1.87 51.13 -14.01
C LYS A 378 2.26 52.31 -14.93
N LYS A 379 1.29 52.87 -15.64
CA LYS A 379 1.51 54.09 -16.45
C LYS A 379 1.98 55.26 -15.53
N THR A 380 3.26 55.32 -15.25
CA THR A 380 3.87 56.36 -14.45
C THR A 380 4.54 57.36 -15.39
N ARG A 381 4.33 58.68 -15.17
CA ARG A 381 5.04 59.69 -15.92
C ARG A 381 6.50 59.72 -15.51
N TYR A 382 7.39 59.52 -16.45
CA TYR A 382 8.83 59.57 -16.23
C TYR A 382 9.28 60.98 -15.80
N PRO A 383 10.09 61.14 -14.74
CA PRO A 383 10.52 62.40 -14.28
C PRO A 383 11.44 63.08 -15.33
N LYS A 384 11.11 64.30 -15.71
CA LYS A 384 12.02 65.12 -16.55
C LYS A 384 13.17 65.62 -15.67
N SER A 385 14.37 65.15 -15.96
CA SER A 385 15.58 65.55 -15.20
C SER A 385 16.39 66.57 -16.03
N ILE A 386 16.94 67.56 -15.30
CA ILE A 386 17.83 68.55 -15.86
C ILE A 386 19.25 68.00 -16.03
N ILE A 387 19.55 66.84 -15.41
CA ILE A 387 20.86 66.18 -15.48
C ILE A 387 20.91 65.32 -16.69
N LYS A 388 21.77 65.51 -17.62
CA LYS A 388 21.89 64.85 -18.92
C LYS A 388 21.99 63.31 -18.75
N GLU A 389 22.79 62.83 -17.78
CA GLU A 389 23.01 61.44 -17.47
C GLU A 389 21.73 60.78 -16.94
N VAL A 390 20.98 61.50 -16.14
CA VAL A 390 19.69 61.03 -15.59
C VAL A 390 18.60 60.98 -16.67
N ALA A 391 18.59 61.98 -17.59
CA ALA A 391 17.64 61.97 -18.69
C ALA A 391 17.93 60.86 -19.71
N ASN A 392 19.20 60.57 -20.00
CA ASN A 392 19.58 59.42 -20.84
C ASN A 392 19.25 58.10 -20.18
N LEU A 393 19.50 57.99 -18.87
CA LEU A 393 19.14 56.80 -18.10
C LEU A 393 17.62 56.59 -18.07
N THR A 394 16.85 57.68 -17.92
CA THR A 394 15.38 57.60 -17.95
C THR A 394 14.87 57.06 -19.28
N LYS A 395 15.44 57.49 -20.41
CA LYS A 395 15.08 57.07 -21.75
C LYS A 395 15.46 55.59 -22.01
N SER A 396 16.60 55.16 -21.46
CA SER A 396 17.01 53.74 -21.52
C SER A 396 16.12 52.85 -20.66
N ILE A 397 15.69 53.36 -19.50
CA ILE A 397 14.76 52.65 -18.61
C ILE A 397 13.35 52.51 -19.24
N GLU A 398 12.86 53.58 -19.90
CA GLU A 398 11.59 53.58 -20.63
C GLU A 398 11.59 52.54 -21.73
N LEU A 399 12.67 52.44 -22.50
CA LEU A 399 12.81 51.40 -23.53
C LEU A 399 12.89 50.02 -22.91
N MET A 400 13.60 49.86 -21.80
CA MET A 400 13.71 48.59 -21.07
C MET A 400 12.38 48.18 -20.45
N GLU A 401 11.57 49.12 -19.91
CA GLU A 401 10.23 48.83 -19.37
C GLU A 401 9.31 48.24 -20.46
N HIS A 402 9.25 48.86 -21.62
CA HIS A 402 8.46 48.37 -22.73
C HIS A 402 8.89 46.97 -23.16
N THR A 403 10.19 46.73 -23.27
CA THR A 403 10.74 45.42 -23.66
C THR A 403 10.46 44.37 -22.61
N LEU A 404 10.60 44.69 -21.31
CA LEU A 404 10.31 43.76 -20.19
C LEU A 404 8.82 43.52 -20.00
N HIS A 405 7.98 44.53 -20.22
CA HIS A 405 6.51 44.36 -20.15
C HIS A 405 6.02 43.39 -21.23
N ASP A 406 6.52 43.55 -22.45
CA ASP A 406 6.22 42.64 -23.53
C ASP A 406 6.74 41.22 -23.23
N LEU A 407 7.96 41.11 -22.67
CA LEU A 407 8.53 39.81 -22.28
C LEU A 407 7.72 39.11 -21.17
N LEU A 408 7.26 39.88 -20.17
CA LEU A 408 6.47 39.29 -19.08
C LEU A 408 5.05 38.92 -19.45
N ARG A 409 4.44 39.70 -20.32
CA ARG A 409 3.17 39.33 -20.93
C ARG A 409 3.34 38.00 -21.64
N LEU A 410 4.43 37.84 -22.34
CA LEU A 410 4.84 36.63 -23.03
C LEU A 410 5.03 35.47 -22.05
N LEU A 411 5.77 35.67 -20.96
CA LEU A 411 6.00 34.66 -19.91
C LEU A 411 4.70 34.25 -19.20
N ARG A 412 3.82 35.20 -18.91
CA ARG A 412 2.52 34.91 -18.28
C ARG A 412 1.60 34.13 -19.22
N ASP A 413 1.53 34.53 -20.46
CA ASP A 413 0.72 33.84 -21.48
C ASP A 413 1.29 32.44 -21.77
N THR A 414 2.60 32.27 -21.69
CA THR A 414 3.30 31.00 -21.82
C THR A 414 3.08 30.07 -20.63
N ALA A 415 3.11 30.60 -19.40
CA ALA A 415 2.94 29.83 -18.18
C ALA A 415 1.49 29.38 -17.93
N SER A 416 0.50 30.09 -18.52
CA SER A 416 -0.92 29.76 -18.34
C SER A 416 -1.44 28.71 -19.34
N ASN A 417 -0.71 28.42 -20.41
CA ASN A 417 -1.14 27.51 -21.47
C ASN A 417 -0.72 26.07 -21.14
N GLN A 418 -1.71 25.19 -20.97
CA GLN A 418 -1.53 23.75 -20.77
C GLN A 418 -1.38 22.95 -22.08
N GLU A 419 -1.59 23.58 -23.23
CA GLU A 419 -1.46 22.97 -24.55
C GLU A 419 -0.37 23.66 -25.36
N PHE A 420 0.57 22.89 -25.89
CA PHE A 420 1.67 23.41 -26.68
C PHE A 420 1.22 24.16 -27.96
N SER A 421 0.09 23.76 -28.53
CA SER A 421 -0.48 24.42 -29.72
C SER A 421 -0.84 25.88 -29.47
N VAL A 422 -1.32 26.22 -28.29
CA VAL A 422 -1.66 27.60 -27.90
C VAL A 422 -0.38 28.40 -27.65
N LEU A 423 0.58 27.78 -26.97
CA LEU A 423 1.91 28.35 -26.76
C LEU A 423 2.63 28.62 -28.08
N ALA A 424 2.57 27.68 -29.02
CA ALA A 424 3.17 27.81 -30.35
C ALA A 424 2.67 29.01 -31.10
N LYS A 425 1.36 29.31 -31.07
CA LYS A 425 0.75 30.50 -31.68
C LYS A 425 1.27 31.79 -31.04
N THR A 426 1.42 31.79 -29.73
CA THR A 426 1.98 32.95 -29.02
C THR A 426 3.44 33.18 -29.41
N ILE A 427 4.24 32.12 -29.47
CA ILE A 427 5.67 32.19 -29.86
C ILE A 427 5.78 32.74 -31.31
N THR A 428 5.02 32.18 -32.25
CA THR A 428 5.08 32.64 -33.66
C THR A 428 4.66 34.09 -33.81
N HIS A 429 3.62 34.52 -33.09
CA HIS A 429 3.19 35.92 -33.09
C HIS A 429 4.23 36.86 -32.48
N GLN A 430 4.81 36.51 -31.39
CA GLN A 430 5.84 37.31 -30.72
C GLN A 430 7.16 37.37 -31.54
N SER A 431 7.52 36.22 -32.11
CA SER A 431 8.66 36.20 -33.05
C SER A 431 8.45 37.20 -34.23
N TYR A 432 7.22 37.32 -34.74
CA TYR A 432 6.86 38.32 -35.74
C TYR A 432 7.03 39.74 -35.22
N LEU A 433 6.51 40.06 -34.04
CA LEU A 433 6.61 41.40 -33.45
C LEU A 433 8.07 41.86 -33.30
N VAL A 434 8.94 40.94 -32.94
CA VAL A 434 10.38 41.23 -32.71
C VAL A 434 11.14 41.30 -34.01
N THR A 435 11.02 40.30 -34.87
CA THR A 435 11.88 40.17 -36.08
C THR A 435 11.32 40.81 -37.33
N ARG A 436 9.98 40.96 -37.37
CA ARG A 436 9.26 41.42 -38.57
C ARG A 436 9.54 40.53 -39.80
N ALA A 437 9.84 39.25 -39.55
CA ALA A 437 9.93 38.27 -40.60
C ALA A 437 8.57 38.09 -41.30
N GLU A 438 8.55 37.97 -42.62
CA GLU A 438 7.33 37.80 -43.39
C GLU A 438 6.67 36.45 -43.21
N THR A 439 7.47 35.41 -42.90
CA THR A 439 6.99 34.04 -42.64
C THR A 439 7.60 33.52 -41.36
N ILE A 440 6.76 33.03 -40.48
CA ILE A 440 7.18 32.36 -39.24
C ILE A 440 6.37 31.10 -39.08
N GLN A 441 7.02 29.96 -38.90
CA GLN A 441 6.39 28.66 -38.69
C GLN A 441 7.09 27.92 -37.57
N LEU A 442 6.32 27.29 -36.72
CA LEU A 442 6.78 26.43 -35.63
C LEU A 442 6.36 24.98 -35.90
N TYR A 443 7.34 24.14 -35.92
CA TYR A 443 7.16 22.69 -36.09
C TYR A 443 7.55 21.94 -34.80
N THR A 444 6.80 20.91 -34.47
CA THR A 444 7.24 19.88 -33.50
C THR A 444 7.84 18.71 -34.24
N TYR A 445 8.81 18.05 -33.63
CA TYR A 445 9.45 16.84 -34.16
C TYR A 445 9.06 15.63 -33.33
N SER A 446 8.59 14.57 -34.00
CA SER A 446 8.35 13.25 -33.40
C SER A 446 9.55 12.33 -33.70
N PRO A 447 10.34 11.94 -32.73
CA PRO A 447 11.47 11.01 -32.94
C PRO A 447 11.02 9.62 -33.41
N GLU A 448 9.82 9.17 -32.96
CA GLU A 448 9.27 7.84 -33.27
C GLU A 448 8.89 7.73 -34.75
N GLU A 449 8.25 8.77 -35.28
CA GLU A 449 7.81 8.83 -36.67
C GLU A 449 8.84 9.48 -37.58
N ALA A 450 9.90 10.07 -37.03
CA ALA A 450 10.89 10.88 -37.73
C ALA A 450 10.28 11.99 -38.59
N THR A 451 9.20 12.61 -38.12
CA THR A 451 8.41 13.62 -38.87
C THR A 451 8.29 14.94 -38.14
N PHE A 452 8.20 16.03 -38.93
CA PHE A 452 7.90 17.37 -38.45
C PHE A 452 6.44 17.69 -38.74
N THR A 453 5.73 18.15 -37.70
CA THR A 453 4.33 18.58 -37.78
C THR A 453 4.26 20.09 -37.51
N ASN A 454 3.64 20.85 -38.43
CA ASN A 454 3.40 22.27 -38.23
C ASN A 454 2.32 22.47 -37.17
N VAL A 455 2.67 23.18 -36.07
CA VAL A 455 1.77 23.44 -34.93
C VAL A 455 1.28 24.89 -34.87
N ALA A 456 2.01 25.82 -35.45
CA ALA A 456 1.61 27.21 -35.55
C ALA A 456 2.33 27.93 -36.68
N ASP A 457 1.66 28.89 -37.30
CA ASP A 457 2.19 29.75 -38.34
C ASP A 457 1.73 31.22 -38.14
N HIS A 458 2.58 32.15 -38.51
CA HIS A 458 2.27 33.57 -38.65
C HIS A 458 2.92 34.04 -39.93
N ALA A 459 2.13 34.28 -40.96
CA ALA A 459 2.65 34.70 -42.28
C ALA A 459 1.80 35.84 -42.85
N ILE A 460 2.46 36.89 -43.37
CA ILE A 460 1.82 37.98 -44.13
C ILE A 460 1.38 37.42 -45.49
N ILE A 461 2.18 36.50 -46.02
CA ILE A 461 1.89 35.76 -47.25
C ILE A 461 1.74 34.27 -46.86
N PRO A 462 0.64 33.62 -47.20
CA PRO A 462 0.45 32.20 -46.85
C PRO A 462 1.51 31.35 -47.57
N PHE A 463 2.42 30.84 -46.82
CA PHE A 463 3.54 30.02 -47.29
C PHE A 463 3.62 28.74 -46.50
N LYS A 464 3.70 27.60 -47.18
CA LYS A 464 3.90 26.29 -46.51
C LYS A 464 5.18 25.69 -47.04
N ILE A 465 6.23 25.66 -46.22
CA ILE A 465 7.37 24.79 -46.47
C ILE A 465 7.01 23.38 -46.02
N ASP A 466 7.15 22.42 -46.92
CA ASP A 466 7.18 21.04 -46.49
C ASP A 466 8.57 20.72 -45.92
N LEU A 467 8.69 20.91 -44.63
CA LEU A 467 9.94 20.70 -43.89
C LEU A 467 10.42 19.26 -43.97
N ASN A 468 9.52 18.29 -44.01
CA ASN A 468 9.85 16.87 -44.12
C ASN A 468 10.53 16.56 -45.47
N SER A 469 9.98 17.07 -46.55
CA SER A 469 10.58 16.95 -47.88
C SER A 469 11.92 17.63 -48.00
N LEU A 470 12.05 18.82 -47.37
CA LEU A 470 13.31 19.57 -47.36
C LEU A 470 14.41 18.79 -46.60
N ILE A 471 14.11 18.25 -45.44
CA ILE A 471 15.05 17.49 -44.59
C ILE A 471 15.38 16.17 -45.22
N THR A 472 14.42 15.44 -45.78
CA THR A 472 14.68 14.21 -46.50
C THR A 472 15.64 14.41 -47.66
N GLY A 473 15.51 15.54 -48.38
CA GLY A 473 16.43 15.91 -49.44
C GLY A 473 17.79 16.44 -48.97
N THR A 474 17.95 16.69 -47.67
CA THR A 474 19.10 17.43 -47.13
C THR A 474 19.50 16.89 -45.75
N PRO A 475 20.13 15.67 -45.67
CA PRO A 475 20.46 15.02 -44.39
C PRO A 475 21.34 15.85 -43.45
N TRP A 476 22.23 16.69 -43.99
CA TRP A 476 23.09 17.53 -43.18
C TRP A 476 22.30 18.60 -42.37
N LEU A 477 21.16 19.07 -42.90
CA LEU A 477 20.28 20.02 -42.18
C LEU A 477 19.78 19.41 -40.88
N MET A 478 19.34 18.17 -40.93
CA MET A 478 18.91 17.47 -39.72
C MET A 478 20.08 17.25 -38.74
N ALA A 479 21.28 17.00 -39.26
CA ALA A 479 22.45 16.84 -38.42
C ALA A 479 22.84 18.13 -37.68
N GLU A 480 22.77 19.28 -38.33
CA GLU A 480 23.04 20.59 -37.70
C GLU A 480 21.93 20.98 -36.71
N LEU A 481 20.66 20.76 -37.05
CA LEU A 481 19.54 20.99 -36.12
C LEU A 481 19.65 20.14 -34.85
N ASN A 482 20.08 18.88 -34.99
CA ASN A 482 20.30 18.00 -33.83
C ASN A 482 21.47 18.45 -32.94
N LYS A 483 22.45 19.17 -33.49
CA LYS A 483 23.52 19.79 -32.69
C LYS A 483 23.07 21.06 -31.92
N GLY A 484 21.89 21.58 -32.25
CA GLY A 484 21.37 22.83 -31.69
C GLY A 484 21.88 24.08 -32.44
N GLU A 485 22.43 23.91 -33.63
CA GLU A 485 22.94 25.01 -34.43
C GLU A 485 21.82 25.64 -35.28
N THR A 486 21.77 26.97 -35.28
CA THR A 486 20.88 27.71 -36.17
C THR A 486 21.34 27.63 -37.61
N VAL A 487 20.52 27.17 -38.48
CA VAL A 487 20.83 27.02 -39.90
C VAL A 487 20.27 28.20 -40.70
N HIS A 488 21.08 28.83 -41.50
CA HIS A 488 20.74 29.88 -42.45
C HIS A 488 20.85 29.36 -43.88
N LEU A 489 19.77 29.49 -44.64
CA LEU A 489 19.70 29.17 -46.06
C LEU A 489 19.31 30.42 -46.81
N THR A 490 19.97 30.64 -47.96
CA THR A 490 19.61 31.70 -48.89
C THR A 490 18.85 31.14 -50.10
N ARG A 491 18.02 31.97 -50.76
CA ARG A 491 17.25 31.57 -51.93
C ARG A 491 18.14 30.98 -53.06
N ASN A 492 19.39 31.39 -53.10
CA ASN A 492 20.37 30.93 -54.10
C ASN A 492 21.00 29.60 -53.80
N ASP A 493 20.77 29.06 -52.59
CA ASP A 493 21.33 27.74 -52.24
C ASP A 493 20.74 26.64 -53.11
N ASN A 494 21.59 25.78 -53.64
CA ASN A 494 21.19 24.70 -54.53
C ASN A 494 20.12 23.75 -53.92
N ILE A 495 20.08 23.70 -52.63
CA ILE A 495 19.13 22.89 -51.83
C ILE A 495 17.69 23.39 -52.02
N LEU A 496 17.52 24.71 -52.09
CA LEU A 496 16.23 25.36 -52.22
C LEU A 496 15.71 25.42 -53.67
N LYS A 497 16.57 25.08 -54.66
CA LYS A 497 16.17 25.12 -56.09
C LYS A 497 14.96 24.23 -56.42
N LYS A 498 14.80 23.09 -55.76
CA LYS A 498 13.66 22.18 -55.95
C LYS A 498 12.37 22.71 -55.32
N HIS A 499 12.47 23.70 -54.41
CA HIS A 499 11.36 24.29 -53.66
C HIS A 499 11.13 25.75 -53.98
N GLN A 500 11.77 26.27 -55.04
CA GLN A 500 11.73 27.68 -55.43
C GLN A 500 10.32 28.22 -55.68
N ASP A 501 9.40 27.38 -56.19
CA ASP A 501 8.01 27.74 -56.47
C ASP A 501 7.23 28.01 -55.17
N TYR A 502 7.72 27.54 -54.02
CA TYR A 502 7.11 27.70 -52.72
C TYR A 502 7.87 28.71 -51.83
N LEU A 503 9.03 29.22 -52.27
CA LEU A 503 9.93 30.06 -51.51
C LEU A 503 9.95 31.50 -52.07
N TYR A 504 9.14 32.35 -51.48
CA TYR A 504 9.17 33.79 -51.77
C TYR A 504 10.28 34.53 -51.02
N ASN A 505 10.90 33.88 -50.01
CA ASN A 505 11.85 34.48 -49.07
C ASN A 505 13.29 34.44 -49.58
N SER A 506 14.06 35.51 -49.33
CA SER A 506 15.48 35.60 -49.73
C SER A 506 16.37 34.91 -48.69
N ASP A 507 16.07 35.04 -47.45
CA ASP A 507 16.79 34.46 -46.31
C ASP A 507 15.85 33.62 -45.45
N ILE A 508 16.26 32.40 -45.12
CA ILE A 508 15.49 31.48 -44.28
C ILE A 508 16.38 31.02 -43.14
N TYR A 509 15.87 31.12 -41.92
CA TYR A 509 16.55 30.67 -40.72
C TYR A 509 15.80 29.59 -40.00
N PHE A 510 16.45 28.50 -39.64
CA PHE A 510 15.91 27.42 -38.85
C PHE A 510 16.54 27.44 -37.47
N PHE A 511 15.73 27.67 -36.44
CA PHE A 511 16.14 27.66 -35.05
C PHE A 511 15.65 26.34 -34.43
N PRO A 512 16.55 25.43 -34.02
CA PRO A 512 16.15 24.22 -33.35
C PRO A 512 15.63 24.49 -31.95
N LEU A 513 14.62 23.74 -31.54
CA LEU A 513 14.18 23.66 -30.16
C LEU A 513 14.67 22.34 -29.58
N LEU A 514 15.36 22.41 -28.47
CA LEU A 514 15.93 21.24 -27.81
C LEU A 514 15.30 21.05 -26.42
N ASN A 515 15.09 19.78 -26.03
CA ASN A 515 14.74 19.47 -24.64
C ASN A 515 15.99 19.56 -23.72
N ARG A 516 15.79 19.36 -22.41
CA ARG A 516 16.89 19.37 -21.40
C ARG A 516 17.94 18.31 -21.66
N GLN A 517 17.62 17.24 -22.37
CA GLN A 517 18.54 16.19 -22.77
C GLN A 517 19.30 16.53 -24.09
N LYS A 518 19.12 17.75 -24.60
CA LYS A 518 19.68 18.23 -25.88
C LYS A 518 19.20 17.44 -27.10
N GLN A 519 17.99 16.89 -27.04
CA GLN A 519 17.33 16.21 -28.18
C GLN A 519 16.44 17.23 -28.89
N LEU A 520 16.37 17.13 -30.21
CA LEU A 520 15.51 17.99 -31.03
C LEU A 520 14.04 17.66 -30.78
N VAL A 521 13.24 18.65 -30.41
CA VAL A 521 11.81 18.55 -30.17
C VAL A 521 10.96 19.43 -31.09
N GLY A 522 11.62 20.29 -31.84
CA GLY A 522 10.95 21.16 -32.79
C GLY A 522 11.91 22.11 -33.52
N VAL A 523 11.38 22.91 -34.43
CA VAL A 523 12.11 23.91 -35.20
C VAL A 523 11.24 25.14 -35.41
N LEU A 524 11.73 26.32 -35.12
CA LEU A 524 11.15 27.58 -35.57
C LEU A 524 11.80 28.00 -36.87
N ASN A 525 10.99 28.21 -37.91
CA ASN A 525 11.42 28.70 -39.22
C ASN A 525 11.06 30.19 -39.37
N LEU A 526 12.00 31.01 -39.81
CA LEU A 526 11.82 32.41 -40.14
C LEU A 526 12.20 32.64 -41.59
N GLY A 527 11.33 33.30 -42.33
CA GLY A 527 11.59 33.68 -43.70
C GLY A 527 11.49 35.21 -43.91
N TYR A 528 12.46 35.76 -44.57
CA TYR A 528 12.54 37.18 -44.93
C TYR A 528 12.48 37.35 -46.45
N GLU A 529 11.70 38.31 -46.96
CA GLU A 529 11.56 38.62 -48.42
C GLU A 529 12.86 39.21 -48.96
N ARG A 530 13.59 39.99 -48.14
CA ARG A 530 14.86 40.61 -48.51
C ARG A 530 15.98 40.19 -47.56
N ALA A 531 17.23 40.35 -48.01
CA ALA A 531 18.39 40.08 -47.14
C ALA A 531 18.30 40.95 -45.86
N ILE A 532 18.51 40.30 -44.70
CA ILE A 532 18.37 40.96 -43.38
C ILE A 532 19.45 41.99 -43.15
N THR A 533 19.11 43.04 -42.39
CA THR A 533 20.04 44.03 -41.93
C THR A 533 20.76 43.56 -40.66
N SER A 534 21.91 44.18 -40.34
CA SER A 534 22.64 43.91 -39.07
C SER A 534 21.76 44.08 -37.86
N GLU A 535 20.88 45.10 -37.82
CA GLU A 535 19.94 45.35 -36.76
C GLU A 535 18.90 44.23 -36.60
N GLN A 536 18.43 43.67 -37.71
CA GLN A 536 17.49 42.50 -37.67
C GLN A 536 18.20 41.24 -37.22
N TYR A 537 19.48 41.07 -37.61
CA TYR A 537 20.29 39.94 -37.15
C TYR A 537 20.51 39.97 -35.64
N ASP A 538 20.77 41.15 -35.05
CA ASP A 538 20.95 41.31 -33.60
C ASP A 538 19.68 40.90 -32.83
N LYS A 539 18.50 41.01 -33.42
CA LYS A 539 17.23 40.59 -32.84
C LYS A 539 17.09 39.04 -32.77
N HIS A 540 17.85 38.31 -33.55
CA HIS A 540 17.86 36.83 -33.45
C HIS A 540 18.43 36.34 -32.11
N ALA A 541 19.29 37.10 -31.43
CA ALA A 541 19.75 36.76 -30.09
C ALA A 541 18.58 36.72 -29.09
N PHE A 542 17.60 37.66 -29.22
CA PHE A 542 16.40 37.64 -28.41
C PHE A 542 15.49 36.43 -28.71
N LEU A 543 15.41 35.98 -29.97
CA LEU A 543 14.66 34.78 -30.31
C LEU A 543 15.24 33.54 -29.66
N ARG A 544 16.55 33.43 -29.53
CA ARG A 544 17.18 32.30 -28.89
C ARG A 544 16.76 32.18 -27.42
N GLU A 545 16.70 33.32 -26.73
CA GLU A 545 16.16 33.36 -25.36
C GLU A 545 14.68 33.01 -25.29
N LEU A 546 13.88 33.55 -26.21
CA LEU A 546 12.46 33.20 -26.33
C LEU A 546 12.24 31.70 -26.56
N LEU A 547 13.04 31.09 -27.44
CA LEU A 547 12.97 29.67 -27.74
C LEU A 547 13.40 28.81 -26.54
N SER A 548 14.39 29.27 -25.76
CA SER A 548 14.79 28.59 -24.53
C SER A 548 13.61 28.47 -23.54
N PHE A 549 12.79 29.51 -23.42
CA PHE A 549 11.54 29.41 -22.65
C PHE A 549 10.51 28.44 -23.26
N ALA A 550 10.39 28.47 -24.59
CA ALA A 550 9.53 27.55 -25.31
C ALA A 550 9.95 26.09 -25.10
N GLU A 551 11.25 25.81 -25.12
CA GLU A 551 11.85 24.53 -24.83
C GLU A 551 11.50 24.04 -23.42
N ILE A 552 11.71 24.89 -22.41
CA ILE A 552 11.37 24.58 -21.02
C ILE A 552 9.87 24.31 -20.86
N ALA A 553 9.02 25.14 -21.46
CA ALA A 553 7.58 24.98 -21.40
C ALA A 553 7.12 23.69 -22.09
N LYS A 554 7.66 23.37 -23.27
CA LYS A 554 7.39 22.12 -23.98
C LYS A 554 7.81 20.92 -23.15
N ASP A 555 9.03 20.92 -22.63
CA ASP A 555 9.56 19.85 -21.78
C ASP A 555 8.68 19.62 -20.52
N ASN A 556 8.19 20.69 -19.91
CA ASN A 556 7.29 20.61 -18.76
C ASN A 556 5.90 20.05 -19.14
N ILE A 557 5.32 20.51 -20.27
CA ILE A 557 4.05 20.01 -20.77
C ILE A 557 4.16 18.52 -21.10
N ASP A 558 5.24 18.10 -21.77
CA ASP A 558 5.48 16.71 -22.14
C ASP A 558 5.66 15.83 -20.88
N LYS A 559 6.37 16.32 -19.86
CA LYS A 559 6.53 15.60 -18.60
C LYS A 559 5.21 15.44 -17.83
N ILE A 560 4.41 16.51 -17.79
CA ILE A 560 3.07 16.42 -17.18
C ILE A 560 2.22 15.39 -17.93
N GLN A 561 2.28 15.39 -19.27
CA GLN A 561 1.56 14.41 -20.07
C GLN A 561 2.08 12.99 -19.81
N GLN A 562 3.40 12.78 -19.81
CA GLN A 562 3.99 11.48 -19.48
C GLN A 562 3.62 11.01 -18.07
N GLN A 563 3.57 11.91 -17.09
CA GLN A 563 3.11 11.57 -15.74
C GLN A 563 1.65 11.14 -15.73
N LYS A 564 0.78 11.83 -16.49
CA LYS A 564 -0.63 11.44 -16.64
C LYS A 564 -0.77 10.09 -17.33
N ASP A 565 -0.03 9.88 -18.41
CA ASP A 565 -0.05 8.61 -19.15
C ASP A 565 0.45 7.44 -18.28
N MET A 566 1.51 7.68 -17.52
CA MET A 566 2.02 6.71 -16.54
C MET A 566 0.99 6.42 -15.43
N LEU A 567 0.33 7.45 -14.90
CA LEU A 567 -0.74 7.26 -13.92
C LEU A 567 -1.89 6.43 -14.50
N ASN A 568 -2.35 6.77 -15.71
CA ASN A 568 -3.38 6.02 -16.40
C ASN A 568 -2.96 4.56 -16.65
N ALA A 569 -1.70 4.33 -17.04
CA ALA A 569 -1.16 2.99 -17.21
C ALA A 569 -1.14 2.21 -15.89
N PHE A 570 -0.74 2.83 -14.77
CA PHE A 570 -0.81 2.21 -13.45
C PHE A 570 -2.24 1.88 -13.02
N VAL A 571 -3.18 2.81 -13.25
CA VAL A 571 -4.59 2.58 -12.95
C VAL A 571 -5.13 1.40 -13.76
N THR A 572 -4.83 1.36 -15.05
CA THR A 572 -5.22 0.25 -15.94
C THR A 572 -4.56 -1.06 -15.49
N LEU A 573 -3.29 -1.03 -15.08
CA LEU A 573 -2.59 -2.20 -14.55
C LEU A 573 -3.25 -2.74 -13.28
N ILE A 574 -3.58 -1.85 -12.34
CA ILE A 574 -4.27 -2.22 -11.09
C ILE A 574 -5.64 -2.83 -11.40
N ALA A 575 -6.43 -2.17 -12.26
CA ALA A 575 -7.75 -2.67 -12.69
C ALA A 575 -7.62 -4.04 -13.37
N SER A 576 -6.64 -4.22 -14.26
CA SER A 576 -6.37 -5.50 -14.90
C SER A 576 -5.92 -6.57 -13.93
N ALA A 577 -5.15 -6.21 -12.89
CA ALA A 577 -4.73 -7.16 -11.85
C ALA A 577 -5.94 -7.62 -11.01
N ILE A 578 -6.92 -6.75 -10.77
CA ILE A 578 -8.17 -7.08 -10.10
C ILE A 578 -9.01 -8.02 -10.98
N ASP A 579 -9.14 -7.71 -12.27
CA ASP A 579 -9.82 -8.56 -13.24
C ASP A 579 -9.16 -9.95 -13.37
N THR A 580 -7.83 -10.04 -13.21
CA THR A 580 -7.09 -11.30 -13.31
C THR A 580 -7.26 -12.19 -12.07
N LYS A 581 -7.67 -11.61 -10.93
CA LYS A 581 -7.88 -12.33 -9.67
C LYS A 581 -9.01 -13.37 -9.78
N SER A 582 -10.05 -13.04 -10.53
CA SER A 582 -11.11 -14.00 -10.85
C SER A 582 -11.22 -14.15 -12.36
N PRO A 583 -11.20 -15.36 -12.91
CA PRO A 583 -11.37 -15.58 -14.34
C PRO A 583 -12.74 -15.09 -14.86
N TYR A 584 -13.63 -14.75 -13.96
CA TYR A 584 -15.02 -14.34 -14.23
C TYR A 584 -15.25 -12.83 -14.13
N THR A 585 -14.24 -12.04 -13.82
CA THR A 585 -14.30 -10.56 -13.84
C THR A 585 -13.57 -9.97 -15.04
N GLY A 586 -13.11 -10.79 -15.97
CA GLY A 586 -12.34 -10.38 -17.12
C GLY A 586 -13.08 -9.35 -17.99
N GLY A 587 -12.61 -8.08 -17.95
CA GLY A 587 -13.14 -6.97 -18.73
C GLY A 587 -14.20 -6.13 -18.01
N HIS A 588 -14.68 -6.48 -16.83
CA HIS A 588 -15.60 -5.63 -16.05
C HIS A 588 -14.99 -4.24 -15.80
N CYS A 589 -13.76 -4.20 -15.31
CA CYS A 589 -13.04 -2.96 -15.06
C CYS A 589 -12.76 -2.11 -16.32
N GLN A 590 -12.97 -2.65 -17.51
CA GLN A 590 -12.89 -1.90 -18.77
C GLN A 590 -14.28 -1.46 -19.26
N ARG A 591 -15.31 -2.32 -19.11
CA ARG A 591 -16.65 -2.08 -19.61
C ARG A 591 -17.42 -1.04 -18.80
N VAL A 592 -17.30 -1.06 -17.46
CA VAL A 592 -17.97 -0.08 -16.58
C VAL A 592 -17.46 1.34 -16.82
N PRO A 593 -16.15 1.64 -16.92
CA PRO A 593 -15.68 2.98 -17.27
C PRO A 593 -16.20 3.47 -18.64
N ALA A 594 -16.25 2.59 -19.63
CA ALA A 594 -16.77 2.94 -20.96
C ALA A 594 -18.24 3.33 -20.90
N LEU A 595 -19.07 2.55 -20.21
CA LEU A 595 -20.49 2.82 -20.05
C LEU A 595 -20.75 4.06 -19.19
N THR A 596 -19.99 4.22 -18.10
CA THR A 596 -20.02 5.40 -17.23
C THR A 596 -19.75 6.67 -18.05
N LYS A 597 -18.73 6.64 -18.90
CA LYS A 597 -18.40 7.76 -19.78
C LYS A 597 -19.53 8.07 -20.75
N MET A 598 -20.10 7.05 -21.41
CA MET A 598 -21.21 7.24 -22.37
C MET A 598 -22.41 7.93 -21.72
N LEU A 599 -22.82 7.46 -20.54
CA LEU A 599 -23.97 8.02 -19.83
C LEU A 599 -23.66 9.41 -19.27
N ALA A 600 -22.47 9.63 -18.73
CA ALA A 600 -22.03 10.93 -18.23
C ALA A 600 -21.98 11.99 -19.35
N GLU A 601 -21.51 11.65 -20.55
CA GLU A 601 -21.50 12.55 -21.72
C GLU A 601 -22.92 12.98 -22.13
N ILE A 602 -23.88 12.11 -21.94
CA ILE A 602 -25.29 12.42 -22.23
C ILE A 602 -25.87 13.30 -21.14
N ALA A 603 -25.60 13.00 -19.88
CA ALA A 603 -26.02 13.82 -18.74
C ALA A 603 -25.43 15.25 -18.79
N ASP A 604 -24.15 15.38 -19.21
CA ASP A 604 -23.45 16.67 -19.37
C ASP A 604 -24.07 17.54 -20.48
N LYS A 605 -24.62 16.89 -21.50
CA LYS A 605 -25.26 17.57 -22.64
C LYS A 605 -26.78 17.73 -22.46
N ASP A 606 -27.36 17.15 -21.42
CA ASP A 606 -28.80 17.18 -21.20
C ASP A 606 -29.29 18.58 -20.82
N THR A 607 -30.37 19.02 -21.52
CA THR A 607 -30.99 20.33 -21.25
C THR A 607 -32.29 20.23 -20.47
N HIS A 608 -32.71 19.02 -20.12
CA HIS A 608 -34.00 18.78 -19.49
C HIS A 608 -33.89 18.37 -18.03
N TYR A 609 -33.39 17.18 -17.75
CA TYR A 609 -33.31 16.65 -16.41
C TYR A 609 -32.07 17.15 -15.65
N TYR A 610 -30.94 17.30 -16.35
CA TYR A 610 -29.63 17.67 -15.80
C TYR A 610 -29.13 19.00 -16.37
N ARG A 611 -30.00 19.92 -16.73
CA ARG A 611 -29.68 21.24 -17.36
C ARG A 611 -28.63 22.08 -16.62
N ASN A 612 -28.48 21.86 -15.32
CA ASN A 612 -27.48 22.55 -14.46
C ASN A 612 -26.22 21.72 -14.21
N PHE A 613 -26.15 20.53 -14.76
CA PHE A 613 -25.01 19.66 -14.65
C PHE A 613 -24.09 19.88 -15.84
N SER A 614 -22.85 20.19 -15.55
CA SER A 614 -21.79 20.35 -16.56
C SER A 614 -20.46 20.00 -15.91
N MET A 615 -19.67 19.19 -16.58
CA MET A 615 -18.41 18.73 -16.07
C MET A 615 -17.22 19.45 -16.69
N THR A 616 -16.36 19.97 -15.85
CA THR A 616 -15.05 20.51 -16.25
C THR A 616 -14.13 19.37 -16.71
N LYS A 617 -13.07 19.71 -17.44
CA LYS A 617 -12.03 18.75 -17.86
C LYS A 617 -11.45 17.97 -16.65
N GLN A 618 -11.31 18.63 -15.51
CA GLN A 618 -10.84 18.04 -14.27
C GLN A 618 -11.84 17.04 -13.66
N GLN A 619 -13.13 17.34 -13.70
CA GLN A 619 -14.17 16.42 -13.22
C GLN A 619 -14.32 15.19 -14.14
N TRP A 620 -14.02 15.33 -15.45
CA TRP A 620 -13.90 14.19 -16.35
C TRP A 620 -12.71 13.27 -15.99
N GLU A 621 -11.56 13.85 -15.63
CA GLU A 621 -10.41 13.09 -15.14
C GLU A 621 -10.77 12.36 -13.83
N GLU A 622 -11.47 13.03 -12.91
CA GLU A 622 -11.92 12.50 -11.62
C GLU A 622 -12.89 11.31 -11.81
N LEU A 623 -13.91 11.48 -12.65
CA LEU A 623 -14.87 10.41 -12.95
C LEU A 623 -14.19 9.22 -13.63
N ASN A 624 -13.29 9.47 -14.57
CA ASN A 624 -12.56 8.39 -15.23
C ASN A 624 -11.74 7.58 -14.24
N LEU A 625 -11.00 8.25 -13.37
CA LEU A 625 -10.19 7.59 -12.34
C LEU A 625 -11.06 6.79 -11.35
N ALA A 626 -12.17 7.38 -10.89
CA ALA A 626 -13.12 6.70 -10.02
C ALA A 626 -13.71 5.45 -10.68
N ALA A 627 -14.09 5.54 -11.95
CA ALA A 627 -14.67 4.43 -12.69
C ALA A 627 -13.69 3.26 -12.90
N TRP A 628 -12.41 3.55 -13.16
CA TRP A 628 -11.40 2.50 -13.26
C TRP A 628 -11.07 1.82 -11.93
N LEU A 629 -11.22 2.53 -10.81
CA LEU A 629 -10.82 2.06 -9.48
C LEU A 629 -12.01 1.73 -8.57
N HIS A 630 -13.28 1.81 -9.08
CA HIS A 630 -14.47 1.65 -8.24
C HIS A 630 -14.49 0.33 -7.45
N ASP A 631 -13.92 -0.70 -8.01
CA ASP A 631 -13.87 -2.06 -7.49
C ASP A 631 -12.51 -2.48 -6.92
N CYS A 632 -11.58 -1.55 -6.72
CA CYS A 632 -10.22 -1.90 -6.28
C CYS A 632 -10.20 -2.65 -4.94
N GLY A 633 -11.19 -2.48 -4.09
CA GLY A 633 -11.35 -3.22 -2.84
C GLY A 633 -11.63 -4.72 -3.02
N LYS A 634 -12.08 -5.18 -4.19
CA LYS A 634 -12.26 -6.62 -4.48
C LYS A 634 -10.97 -7.44 -4.33
N VAL A 635 -9.81 -6.77 -4.36
CA VAL A 635 -8.53 -7.44 -4.07
C VAL A 635 -8.50 -8.07 -2.68
N THR A 636 -9.24 -7.54 -1.73
CA THR A 636 -9.31 -8.06 -0.35
C THR A 636 -10.31 -9.20 -0.17
N THR A 637 -11.25 -9.37 -1.11
CA THR A 637 -12.25 -10.44 -1.05
C THR A 637 -11.61 -11.78 -1.44
N PRO A 638 -11.78 -12.84 -0.66
CA PRO A 638 -11.25 -14.17 -1.02
C PRO A 638 -11.82 -14.70 -2.34
N GLU A 639 -10.98 -15.29 -3.18
CA GLU A 639 -11.36 -15.81 -4.50
C GLU A 639 -12.52 -16.79 -4.41
N TYR A 640 -12.45 -17.74 -3.45
CA TYR A 640 -13.49 -18.75 -3.26
C TYR A 640 -14.86 -18.18 -2.88
N VAL A 641 -14.92 -16.90 -2.43
CA VAL A 641 -16.20 -16.21 -2.16
C VAL A 641 -16.71 -15.54 -3.43
N VAL A 642 -15.80 -14.92 -4.19
CA VAL A 642 -16.14 -14.23 -5.45
C VAL A 642 -16.65 -15.23 -6.49
N ASP A 643 -15.99 -16.40 -6.58
CA ASP A 643 -16.22 -17.41 -7.62
C ASP A 643 -17.15 -18.53 -7.16
N LYS A 644 -17.74 -18.43 -5.97
CA LYS A 644 -18.55 -19.48 -5.36
C LYS A 644 -19.74 -19.87 -6.23
N ALA A 645 -19.66 -21.06 -6.85
CA ALA A 645 -20.67 -21.59 -7.76
C ALA A 645 -21.77 -22.39 -7.05
N THR A 646 -21.45 -23.06 -5.94
CA THR A 646 -22.38 -23.90 -5.18
C THR A 646 -22.39 -23.52 -3.69
N LYS A 647 -23.44 -23.90 -2.96
CA LYS A 647 -23.62 -23.47 -1.57
C LYS A 647 -22.56 -24.03 -0.61
N LEU A 648 -22.10 -25.27 -0.84
CA LEU A 648 -21.08 -25.92 -0.03
C LEU A 648 -19.64 -25.67 -0.51
N GLU A 649 -19.47 -24.95 -1.60
CA GLU A 649 -18.14 -24.64 -2.15
C GLU A 649 -17.36 -23.72 -1.21
N THR A 650 -16.08 -24.06 -1.06
CA THR A 650 -15.08 -23.24 -0.39
C THR A 650 -13.83 -23.25 -1.30
N ILE A 651 -12.73 -23.91 -0.92
CA ILE A 651 -11.60 -24.21 -1.82
C ILE A 651 -11.96 -25.35 -2.79
N TYR A 652 -12.84 -26.23 -2.36
CA TYR A 652 -13.48 -27.27 -3.16
C TYR A 652 -14.94 -27.44 -2.71
N ASP A 653 -15.79 -28.10 -3.54
CA ASP A 653 -17.18 -28.31 -3.20
C ASP A 653 -17.32 -29.48 -2.20
N ARG A 654 -17.69 -29.14 -0.97
CA ARG A 654 -17.87 -30.10 0.13
C ARG A 654 -19.07 -31.05 -0.04
N ILE A 655 -19.84 -30.88 -1.10
CA ILE A 655 -20.86 -31.89 -1.47
C ILE A 655 -20.23 -33.30 -1.63
N HIS A 656 -18.95 -33.37 -1.98
CA HIS A 656 -18.25 -34.64 -2.09
C HIS A 656 -18.10 -35.34 -0.75
N GLU A 657 -17.89 -34.63 0.34
CA GLU A 657 -17.89 -35.17 1.70
C GLU A 657 -19.29 -35.70 2.07
N VAL A 658 -20.32 -34.90 1.78
CA VAL A 658 -21.72 -35.30 2.00
C VAL A 658 -22.05 -36.58 1.21
N ARG A 659 -21.66 -36.63 -0.08
CA ARG A 659 -21.81 -37.80 -0.91
C ARG A 659 -21.20 -39.06 -0.28
N MET A 660 -19.96 -38.95 0.20
CA MET A 660 -19.27 -40.07 0.85
C MET A 660 -19.98 -40.53 2.11
N ARG A 661 -20.62 -39.65 2.87
CA ARG A 661 -21.42 -40.04 4.03
C ARG A 661 -22.70 -40.80 3.61
N PHE A 662 -23.35 -40.40 2.50
CA PHE A 662 -24.48 -41.15 1.93
C PHE A 662 -24.04 -42.53 1.43
N GLU A 663 -22.90 -42.65 0.75
CA GLU A 663 -22.35 -43.93 0.35
C GLU A 663 -22.01 -44.82 1.56
N LEU A 664 -21.50 -44.23 2.64
CA LEU A 664 -21.25 -44.92 3.89
C LEU A 664 -22.55 -45.47 4.49
N LEU A 665 -23.63 -44.68 4.49
CA LEU A 665 -24.94 -45.14 4.97
C LEU A 665 -25.53 -46.26 4.11
N LYS A 666 -25.33 -46.19 2.79
CA LYS A 666 -25.72 -47.32 1.88
C LYS A 666 -24.93 -48.58 2.20
N THR A 667 -23.60 -48.43 2.35
CA THR A 667 -22.74 -49.57 2.73
C THR A 667 -23.11 -50.13 4.12
N GLN A 668 -23.49 -49.26 5.09
CA GLN A 668 -23.98 -49.71 6.39
C GLN A 668 -25.28 -50.49 6.26
N ALA A 669 -26.21 -50.03 5.42
CA ALA A 669 -27.45 -50.73 5.17
C ALA A 669 -27.20 -52.11 4.54
N GLU A 670 -26.21 -52.24 3.66
CA GLU A 670 -25.78 -53.54 3.13
C GLU A 670 -25.18 -54.44 4.21
N ALA A 671 -24.34 -53.88 5.09
CA ALA A 671 -23.78 -54.60 6.23
C ALA A 671 -24.86 -55.08 7.19
N ASP A 672 -25.85 -54.22 7.50
CA ASP A 672 -27.00 -54.55 8.35
C ASP A 672 -27.86 -55.64 7.71
N TYR A 673 -28.07 -55.59 6.41
CA TYR A 673 -28.73 -56.66 5.64
C TYR A 673 -28.02 -58.00 5.82
N TRP A 674 -26.69 -58.03 5.52
CA TRP A 674 -25.92 -59.27 5.62
C TRP A 674 -25.85 -59.82 7.05
N GLN A 675 -25.74 -58.91 8.03
CA GLN A 675 -25.79 -59.26 9.44
C GLN A 675 -27.16 -59.85 9.80
N GLY A 676 -28.26 -59.25 9.34
CA GLY A 676 -29.59 -59.70 9.53
C GLY A 676 -29.81 -61.11 8.96
N VAL A 677 -29.33 -61.40 7.75
CA VAL A 677 -29.35 -62.70 7.11
C VAL A 677 -28.58 -63.75 7.94
N ALA A 678 -27.35 -63.39 8.38
CA ALA A 678 -26.49 -64.20 9.19
C ALA A 678 -27.12 -64.59 10.54
N LEU A 679 -27.93 -63.68 11.10
CA LEU A 679 -28.69 -63.91 12.34
C LEU A 679 -30.01 -64.70 12.15
N GLY A 680 -30.33 -65.13 10.93
CA GLY A 680 -31.51 -65.94 10.58
C GLY A 680 -32.75 -65.10 10.34
N GLY A 681 -32.68 -63.82 10.05
CA GLY A 681 -33.83 -62.97 9.66
C GLY A 681 -34.44 -63.39 8.29
N ASP A 682 -35.63 -62.90 8.01
CA ASP A 682 -36.30 -63.17 6.70
C ASP A 682 -35.55 -62.35 5.62
N GLU A 683 -34.89 -63.12 4.74
CA GLU A 683 -34.05 -62.54 3.67
C GLU A 683 -34.90 -61.71 2.72
N SER A 684 -36.13 -62.08 2.39
CA SER A 684 -36.98 -61.34 1.50
C SER A 684 -37.38 -59.99 2.10
N GLN A 685 -37.70 -59.93 3.38
CA GLN A 685 -38.03 -58.71 4.12
C GLN A 685 -36.80 -57.81 4.30
N LEU A 686 -35.67 -58.42 4.62
CA LEU A 686 -34.38 -57.67 4.76
C LEU A 686 -33.97 -57.07 3.43
N LYS A 687 -34.10 -57.78 2.32
CA LYS A 687 -33.79 -57.27 0.99
C LYS A 687 -34.73 -56.15 0.55
N ALA A 688 -36.02 -56.25 0.88
CA ALA A 688 -36.97 -55.18 0.63
C ALA A 688 -36.63 -53.91 1.44
N THR A 689 -36.25 -54.11 2.72
CA THR A 689 -35.80 -53.00 3.58
C THR A 689 -34.53 -52.33 3.05
N LEU A 690 -33.55 -53.13 2.60
CA LEU A 690 -32.33 -52.63 1.97
C LEU A 690 -32.65 -51.78 0.73
N ALA A 691 -33.49 -52.34 -0.17
CA ALA A 691 -33.86 -51.61 -1.39
C ALA A 691 -34.60 -50.30 -1.08
N GLN A 692 -35.49 -50.31 -0.11
CA GLN A 692 -36.20 -49.12 0.35
C GLN A 692 -35.26 -48.10 0.97
N THR A 693 -34.28 -48.54 1.78
CA THR A 693 -33.27 -47.67 2.38
C THR A 693 -32.38 -47.02 1.32
N HIS A 694 -31.89 -47.81 0.36
CA HIS A 694 -31.10 -47.30 -0.76
C HIS A 694 -31.89 -46.28 -1.56
N HIS A 695 -33.12 -46.55 -1.93
CA HIS A 695 -33.96 -45.63 -2.68
C HIS A 695 -34.19 -44.32 -1.90
N SER A 696 -34.46 -44.41 -0.61
CA SER A 696 -34.61 -43.24 0.26
C SER A 696 -33.32 -42.41 0.33
N LEU A 697 -32.17 -43.05 0.46
CA LEU A 697 -30.88 -42.35 0.49
C LEU A 697 -30.53 -41.72 -0.85
N ASP A 698 -30.85 -42.38 -1.96
CA ASP A 698 -30.63 -41.82 -3.31
C ASP A 698 -31.51 -40.58 -3.56
N ASP A 699 -32.79 -40.65 -3.17
CA ASP A 699 -33.73 -39.51 -3.28
C ASP A 699 -33.31 -38.33 -2.36
N ASP A 700 -32.88 -38.64 -1.16
CA ASP A 700 -32.38 -37.63 -0.23
C ASP A 700 -31.08 -36.99 -0.72
N PHE A 701 -30.13 -37.79 -1.24
CA PHE A 701 -28.91 -37.21 -1.81
C PHE A 701 -29.18 -36.37 -3.06
N ALA A 702 -30.07 -36.85 -3.93
CA ALA A 702 -30.46 -36.08 -5.12
C ALA A 702 -31.07 -34.74 -4.74
N PHE A 703 -31.88 -34.71 -3.67
CA PHE A 703 -32.43 -33.46 -3.14
C PHE A 703 -31.35 -32.54 -2.55
N VAL A 704 -30.45 -33.07 -1.72
CA VAL A 704 -29.32 -32.31 -1.16
C VAL A 704 -28.43 -31.76 -2.26
N ALA A 705 -28.12 -32.56 -3.26
CA ALA A 705 -27.30 -32.10 -4.41
C ALA A 705 -27.99 -30.99 -5.19
N LYS A 706 -29.33 -31.08 -5.37
CA LYS A 706 -30.12 -30.00 -5.98
C LYS A 706 -30.06 -28.72 -5.12
N CYS A 707 -30.19 -28.85 -3.80
CA CYS A 707 -30.05 -27.69 -2.89
C CYS A 707 -28.68 -27.04 -2.98
N ASN A 708 -27.60 -27.82 -3.16
CA ASN A 708 -26.23 -27.30 -3.25
C ASN A 708 -26.00 -26.44 -4.49
N ILE A 709 -26.63 -26.76 -5.62
CA ILE A 709 -26.48 -25.96 -6.85
C ILE A 709 -26.94 -24.51 -6.65
N GLY A 710 -27.86 -24.30 -5.71
CA GLY A 710 -28.47 -22.98 -5.52
C GLY A 710 -29.49 -22.63 -6.60
N GLY A 711 -30.41 -21.78 -6.28
CA GLY A 711 -31.47 -21.32 -7.18
C GLY A 711 -31.89 -19.91 -6.80
N GLU A 712 -32.86 -19.38 -7.54
CA GLU A 712 -33.43 -18.06 -7.22
C GLU A 712 -34.22 -18.06 -5.92
N TYR A 713 -34.85 -19.19 -5.60
CA TYR A 713 -35.65 -19.31 -4.39
C TYR A 713 -35.71 -20.78 -3.87
N MET A 714 -35.56 -20.92 -2.56
CA MET A 714 -35.76 -22.18 -1.81
C MET A 714 -36.94 -22.00 -0.85
N SER A 715 -37.92 -22.92 -0.95
CA SER A 715 -39.17 -22.85 -0.15
C SER A 715 -38.93 -23.27 1.31
N ASP A 716 -39.85 -22.90 2.18
CA ASP A 716 -39.83 -23.36 3.58
C ASP A 716 -39.95 -24.88 3.70
N ASP A 717 -40.73 -25.54 2.81
CA ASP A 717 -40.87 -26.98 2.74
C ASP A 717 -39.55 -27.66 2.33
N ASP A 718 -38.78 -27.04 1.40
CA ASP A 718 -37.45 -27.54 1.02
C ASP A 718 -36.47 -27.45 2.19
N VAL A 719 -36.51 -26.36 2.96
CA VAL A 719 -35.67 -26.20 4.15
C VAL A 719 -36.05 -27.25 5.20
N ALA A 720 -37.35 -27.46 5.48
CA ALA A 720 -37.81 -28.44 6.44
C ALA A 720 -37.43 -29.89 6.01
N ARG A 721 -37.51 -30.19 4.71
CA ARG A 721 -37.03 -31.46 4.18
C ARG A 721 -35.52 -31.64 4.38
N LEU A 722 -34.75 -30.59 4.12
CA LEU A 722 -33.31 -30.61 4.32
C LEU A 722 -32.94 -30.85 5.79
N GLU A 723 -33.62 -30.15 6.72
CA GLU A 723 -33.46 -30.32 8.17
C GLU A 723 -33.77 -31.77 8.59
N THR A 724 -34.79 -32.38 7.99
CA THR A 724 -35.13 -33.79 8.24
C THR A 724 -34.04 -34.72 7.76
N ILE A 725 -33.52 -34.54 6.56
CA ILE A 725 -32.41 -35.32 6.01
C ILE A 725 -31.15 -35.14 6.86
N ALA A 726 -30.89 -33.93 7.31
CA ALA A 726 -29.73 -33.59 8.15
C ALA A 726 -29.70 -34.38 9.47
N GLN A 727 -30.85 -34.71 10.04
CA GLN A 727 -30.96 -35.49 11.29
C GLN A 727 -30.64 -36.97 11.13
N ARG A 728 -30.54 -37.51 9.90
CA ARG A 728 -30.01 -38.85 9.69
C ARG A 728 -28.62 -38.95 10.31
N GLN A 729 -28.36 -40.09 10.96
CA GLN A 729 -27.10 -40.29 11.67
C GLN A 729 -26.23 -41.33 10.96
N TRP A 730 -24.94 -41.05 11.02
CA TRP A 730 -23.92 -42.00 10.59
C TRP A 730 -22.92 -42.24 11.72
N LYS A 731 -22.30 -43.40 11.71
CA LYS A 731 -21.38 -43.83 12.74
C LYS A 731 -19.95 -43.45 12.39
N ARG A 732 -19.38 -42.50 13.12
CA ARG A 732 -17.97 -42.17 13.00
C ARG A 732 -17.13 -43.00 13.98
N THR A 733 -16.09 -43.64 13.47
CA THR A 733 -15.16 -44.47 14.24
C THR A 733 -13.74 -43.92 14.26
N LEU A 734 -13.43 -42.90 13.44
CA LEU A 734 -12.15 -42.22 13.40
C LEU A 734 -12.24 -40.89 14.16
N ASP A 735 -11.15 -40.52 14.78
CA ASP A 735 -11.03 -39.24 15.46
C ASP A 735 -10.96 -38.10 14.43
N ASP A 736 -11.91 -37.16 14.46
CA ASP A 736 -12.02 -36.05 13.53
C ASP A 736 -11.00 -34.91 13.81
N GLN A 737 -10.24 -35.03 14.90
CA GLN A 737 -9.16 -34.11 15.22
C GLN A 737 -7.77 -34.63 14.84
N LEU A 738 -7.67 -35.83 14.27
CA LEU A 738 -6.42 -36.33 13.72
C LEU A 738 -6.16 -35.76 12.34
N GLY A 739 -4.94 -35.20 12.15
CA GLY A 739 -4.50 -34.68 10.84
C GLY A 739 -5.01 -33.31 10.46
N ILE A 740 -5.77 -32.64 11.34
CA ILE A 740 -6.22 -31.25 11.14
C ILE A 740 -5.22 -30.27 11.76
N SER A 741 -5.31 -29.01 11.36
CA SER A 741 -4.48 -27.94 11.93
C SER A 741 -4.80 -27.72 13.42
N TRP A 742 -3.81 -27.25 14.20
CA TRP A 742 -4.03 -26.97 15.61
C TRP A 742 -5.11 -25.88 15.84
N ILE A 743 -5.23 -24.90 14.92
CA ILE A 743 -6.29 -23.89 14.93
C ILE A 743 -7.66 -24.54 14.80
N GLU A 744 -7.78 -25.50 13.91
CA GLU A 744 -9.00 -26.23 13.66
C GLU A 744 -9.36 -27.15 14.82
N ALA A 745 -8.36 -27.84 15.38
CA ALA A 745 -8.51 -28.66 16.57
C ALA A 745 -8.99 -27.83 17.79
N GLN A 746 -8.48 -26.64 17.97
CA GLN A 746 -8.93 -25.74 19.02
C GLN A 746 -10.41 -25.34 18.88
N ARG A 747 -10.89 -25.13 17.63
CA ARG A 747 -12.29 -24.85 17.36
C ARG A 747 -13.18 -26.06 17.50
N ALA A 748 -12.66 -27.24 17.24
CA ALA A 748 -13.44 -28.49 17.29
C ALA A 748 -14.00 -28.83 18.68
N GLY A 749 -13.41 -28.27 19.75
CA GLY A 749 -13.86 -28.51 21.12
C GLY A 749 -13.34 -29.82 21.70
N GLU A 750 -14.05 -30.34 22.70
CA GLU A 750 -13.66 -31.59 23.36
C GLU A 750 -13.84 -32.82 22.45
N LYS A 751 -12.85 -33.72 22.52
CA LYS A 751 -12.92 -34.99 21.81
C LYS A 751 -14.06 -35.84 22.32
N GLN A 752 -14.87 -36.31 21.41
CA GLN A 752 -15.92 -37.26 21.74
C GLN A 752 -15.39 -38.69 21.76
N PRO A 753 -15.84 -39.55 22.73
CA PRO A 753 -15.47 -40.95 22.75
C PRO A 753 -16.01 -41.66 21.51
N LEU A 754 -15.13 -42.40 20.86
CA LEU A 754 -15.50 -43.20 19.68
C LEU A 754 -16.07 -44.57 20.08
N PRO A 755 -17.02 -45.12 19.33
CA PRO A 755 -17.68 -44.55 18.14
C PRO A 755 -18.74 -43.50 18.52
N VAL A 756 -18.92 -42.49 17.69
CA VAL A 756 -19.90 -41.43 17.88
C VAL A 756 -20.93 -41.44 16.72
N MET A 757 -22.21 -41.21 17.04
CA MET A 757 -23.27 -41.02 16.08
C MET A 757 -23.34 -39.52 15.71
N GLU A 758 -23.04 -39.17 14.50
CA GLU A 758 -23.07 -37.81 13.98
C GLU A 758 -24.23 -37.60 13.02
N ASN A 759 -24.77 -36.40 13.00
CA ASN A 759 -25.75 -36.05 12.00
C ASN A 759 -25.11 -36.04 10.59
N LEU A 760 -25.87 -36.44 9.59
CA LEU A 760 -25.41 -36.57 8.22
C LEU A 760 -24.98 -35.24 7.63
N ILE A 761 -25.70 -34.18 7.94
CA ILE A 761 -25.39 -32.82 7.59
C ILE A 761 -25.46 -32.01 8.90
N ALA A 762 -24.39 -31.28 9.23
CA ALA A 762 -24.31 -30.63 10.53
C ALA A 762 -23.55 -29.27 10.46
N ASP A 763 -23.97 -28.38 11.32
CA ASP A 763 -23.28 -27.14 11.60
C ASP A 763 -22.38 -27.31 12.82
N LYS A 764 -21.21 -27.92 12.61
CA LYS A 764 -20.25 -28.15 13.69
C LYS A 764 -19.59 -26.84 14.13
N GLN A 765 -19.18 -26.79 15.40
CA GLN A 765 -18.45 -25.62 15.94
C GLN A 765 -17.18 -25.30 15.16
N VAL A 766 -16.49 -26.31 14.65
CA VAL A 766 -15.31 -26.17 13.80
C VAL A 766 -15.58 -25.35 12.52
N HIS A 767 -16.83 -25.36 12.06
CA HIS A 767 -17.28 -24.63 10.89
C HIS A 767 -17.47 -23.13 11.12
N GLN A 768 -17.51 -22.68 12.38
CA GLN A 768 -17.81 -21.31 12.77
C GLN A 768 -16.53 -20.60 13.22
N VAL A 769 -16.05 -19.67 12.42
CA VAL A 769 -14.84 -18.89 12.70
C VAL A 769 -15.25 -17.50 13.15
N LYS A 770 -14.96 -17.16 14.40
CA LYS A 770 -15.25 -15.83 14.94
C LYS A 770 -14.24 -14.78 14.46
N TRP A 771 -14.67 -13.53 14.47
CA TRP A 771 -13.78 -12.41 14.25
C TRP A 771 -12.77 -12.28 15.38
N GLU A 772 -11.52 -12.08 15.06
CA GLU A 772 -10.51 -11.63 16.02
C GLU A 772 -10.66 -10.13 16.29
N ALA A 773 -10.30 -9.66 17.47
CA ALA A 773 -10.49 -8.27 17.87
C ALA A 773 -9.78 -7.25 16.96
N ASN A 774 -8.59 -7.63 16.45
CA ASN A 774 -7.78 -6.84 15.52
C ASN A 774 -8.24 -6.91 14.05
N ASN A 775 -9.08 -7.89 13.73
CA ASN A 775 -9.56 -8.16 12.37
C ASN A 775 -11.04 -7.83 12.19
N ASN A 776 -11.73 -7.48 13.28
CA ASN A 776 -13.15 -7.16 13.23
C ASN A 776 -13.34 -5.82 12.49
N PRO A 777 -14.11 -5.80 11.39
CA PRO A 777 -14.36 -4.59 10.63
C PRO A 777 -14.86 -3.41 11.48
N LYS A 778 -15.71 -3.65 12.45
CA LYS A 778 -16.19 -2.59 13.38
C LYS A 778 -15.09 -1.88 14.15
N ASN A 779 -13.95 -2.57 14.37
CA ASN A 779 -12.81 -2.01 15.10
C ASN A 779 -11.77 -1.39 14.16
N THR A 780 -11.81 -1.75 12.86
CA THR A 780 -10.78 -1.35 11.87
C THR A 780 -11.25 -0.24 10.93
N TRP A 781 -12.55 -0.07 10.77
CA TRP A 781 -13.10 1.00 9.94
C TRP A 781 -12.80 2.38 10.52
N GLN A 782 -12.43 3.31 9.65
CA GLN A 782 -12.08 4.68 10.05
C GLN A 782 -13.29 5.60 10.18
N GLU A 783 -14.42 5.24 9.55
CA GLU A 783 -15.69 5.93 9.60
C GLU A 783 -16.83 4.92 9.81
N PRO A 784 -18.00 5.34 10.31
CA PRO A 784 -19.13 4.45 10.49
C PRO A 784 -19.76 4.10 9.14
N PHE A 785 -19.93 2.80 8.88
CA PHE A 785 -20.65 2.28 7.73
C PHE A 785 -21.92 1.55 8.16
N VAL A 786 -22.92 1.49 7.28
CA VAL A 786 -24.21 0.81 7.57
C VAL A 786 -24.07 -0.72 7.50
N LEU A 787 -23.04 -1.22 6.85
CA LEU A 787 -22.75 -2.64 6.79
C LEU A 787 -22.51 -3.20 8.20
N GLN A 788 -23.10 -4.36 8.48
CA GLN A 788 -22.96 -5.02 9.78
C GLN A 788 -22.24 -6.35 9.59
N PRO A 789 -21.01 -6.49 10.07
CA PRO A 789 -20.37 -7.80 10.16
C PRO A 789 -21.17 -8.67 11.14
N GLY A 790 -21.43 -9.90 10.76
CA GLY A 790 -22.03 -10.90 11.62
C GLY A 790 -21.14 -11.28 12.81
N GLU A 791 -21.61 -12.24 13.62
CA GLU A 791 -20.81 -12.80 14.73
C GLU A 791 -19.56 -13.52 14.23
N TYR A 792 -19.69 -14.17 13.08
CA TYR A 792 -18.62 -15.00 12.50
C TYR A 792 -17.97 -14.28 11.32
N GLN A 793 -16.66 -14.47 11.20
CA GLN A 793 -15.91 -14.14 9.99
C GLN A 793 -16.26 -15.11 8.87
N TYR A 794 -16.34 -16.41 9.21
CA TYR A 794 -16.75 -17.46 8.28
C TYR A 794 -17.73 -18.39 8.98
N ASN A 795 -18.81 -18.73 8.31
CA ASN A 795 -19.70 -19.81 8.71
C ASN A 795 -19.76 -20.87 7.61
N ARG A 796 -19.04 -21.96 7.80
CA ARG A 796 -18.96 -23.09 6.88
C ARG A 796 -19.90 -24.23 7.27
N GLY A 797 -20.91 -23.96 8.12
CA GLY A 797 -21.94 -24.93 8.49
C GLY A 797 -22.59 -25.50 7.25
N GLU A 798 -22.74 -26.81 7.20
CA GLU A 798 -23.28 -27.49 6.01
C GLU A 798 -24.76 -27.21 5.87
N LEU A 799 -25.53 -27.41 6.94
CA LEU A 799 -26.97 -27.16 6.94
C LEU A 799 -27.25 -25.66 6.72
N TYR A 800 -26.51 -24.79 7.40
CA TYR A 800 -26.62 -23.35 7.26
C TYR A 800 -26.44 -22.91 5.80
N ASN A 801 -25.39 -23.41 5.14
CA ASN A 801 -25.14 -23.06 3.75
C ASN A 801 -26.16 -23.67 2.79
N LEU A 802 -26.51 -24.94 2.94
CA LEU A 802 -27.51 -25.60 2.08
C LEU A 802 -28.89 -24.91 2.20
N SER A 803 -29.22 -24.35 3.36
CA SER A 803 -30.52 -23.70 3.63
C SER A 803 -30.58 -22.25 3.12
N ILE A 804 -29.56 -21.73 2.40
CA ILE A 804 -29.60 -20.40 1.79
C ILE A 804 -30.79 -20.31 0.83
N ARG A 805 -31.66 -19.33 1.04
CA ARG A 805 -32.92 -19.21 0.28
C ARG A 805 -32.76 -18.69 -1.15
N GLY A 806 -31.68 -17.97 -1.44
CA GLY A 806 -31.41 -17.43 -2.77
C GLY A 806 -29.92 -17.26 -3.04
N GLY A 807 -29.48 -17.74 -4.17
CA GLY A 807 -28.08 -17.76 -4.55
C GLY A 807 -27.24 -18.79 -3.81
N THR A 808 -25.92 -18.58 -3.78
CA THR A 808 -24.93 -19.51 -3.21
C THR A 808 -24.23 -18.97 -1.96
N LEU A 809 -24.32 -17.66 -1.71
CA LEU A 809 -23.60 -16.97 -0.65
C LEU A 809 -24.42 -16.91 0.64
N ASN A 810 -23.78 -17.27 1.76
CA ASN A 810 -24.33 -17.04 3.09
C ASN A 810 -24.16 -15.56 3.53
N ASN A 811 -24.62 -15.22 4.74
CA ASN A 811 -24.60 -13.84 5.22
C ASN A 811 -23.18 -13.34 5.44
N GLU A 812 -22.26 -14.15 5.93
CA GLU A 812 -20.86 -13.83 6.17
C GLU A 812 -20.13 -13.57 4.84
N GLU A 813 -20.34 -14.43 3.86
CA GLU A 813 -19.77 -14.28 2.53
C GLU A 813 -20.33 -13.08 1.78
N ARG A 814 -21.65 -12.85 1.91
CA ARG A 814 -22.30 -11.65 1.36
C ARG A 814 -21.76 -10.37 1.99
N PHE A 815 -21.54 -10.40 3.32
CA PHE A 815 -20.86 -9.29 3.98
C PHE A 815 -19.46 -9.07 3.42
N MET A 816 -18.64 -10.12 3.23
CA MET A 816 -17.30 -10.00 2.67
C MET A 816 -17.29 -9.40 1.26
N ILE A 817 -18.26 -9.82 0.43
CA ILE A 817 -18.39 -9.21 -0.90
C ILE A 817 -18.76 -7.74 -0.77
N ASN A 818 -19.75 -7.39 0.08
CA ASN A 818 -20.19 -6.00 0.22
C ASN A 818 -19.12 -5.12 0.88
N ASP A 819 -18.24 -5.69 1.72
CA ASP A 819 -17.14 -4.97 2.37
C ASP A 819 -16.10 -4.47 1.36
N HIS A 820 -16.06 -5.05 0.13
CA HIS A 820 -15.10 -4.55 -0.88
C HIS A 820 -15.24 -3.05 -1.12
N ILE A 821 -16.47 -2.50 -1.00
CA ILE A 821 -16.68 -1.07 -1.22
C ILE A 821 -16.09 -0.23 -0.08
N VAL A 822 -16.16 -0.72 1.16
CA VAL A 822 -15.48 -0.10 2.31
C VAL A 822 -13.95 -0.12 2.09
N GLN A 823 -13.45 -1.24 1.61
CA GLN A 823 -12.03 -1.38 1.28
C GLN A 823 -11.63 -0.46 0.12
N THR A 824 -12.47 -0.33 -0.91
CA THR A 824 -12.27 0.64 -2.00
C THR A 824 -12.14 2.05 -1.45
N ILE A 825 -13.07 2.52 -0.64
CA ILE A 825 -13.03 3.84 -0.02
C ILE A 825 -11.73 3.99 0.80
N THR A 826 -11.45 3.03 1.68
CA THR A 826 -10.28 3.05 2.57
C THR A 826 -8.96 3.09 1.80
N MET A 827 -8.86 2.33 0.72
CA MET A 827 -7.66 2.30 -0.13
C MET A 827 -7.49 3.61 -0.89
N LEU A 828 -8.56 4.10 -1.48
CA LEU A 828 -8.55 5.33 -2.25
C LEU A 828 -8.30 6.56 -1.37
N GLN A 829 -8.86 6.64 -0.17
CA GLN A 829 -8.63 7.75 0.77
C GLN A 829 -7.17 7.89 1.22
N ARG A 830 -6.37 6.82 1.14
CA ARG A 830 -4.94 6.86 1.49
C ARG A 830 -4.05 7.45 0.40
N LEU A 831 -4.57 7.66 -0.79
CA LEU A 831 -3.81 8.23 -1.89
C LEU A 831 -3.72 9.77 -1.75
N PRO A 832 -2.53 10.36 -1.97
CA PRO A 832 -2.34 11.81 -1.88
C PRO A 832 -2.89 12.51 -3.13
N TYR A 833 -4.20 12.64 -3.23
CA TYR A 833 -4.83 13.30 -4.37
C TYR A 833 -4.54 14.79 -4.45
N PRO A 834 -4.31 15.34 -5.65
CA PRO A 834 -4.41 16.77 -5.88
C PRO A 834 -5.88 17.22 -5.67
N GLU A 835 -6.07 18.53 -5.40
CA GLU A 835 -7.39 19.09 -5.03
C GLU A 835 -8.53 18.73 -5.99
N HIS A 836 -8.24 18.61 -7.28
CA HIS A 836 -9.25 18.31 -8.31
C HIS A 836 -9.61 16.81 -8.42
N LEU A 837 -8.95 15.92 -7.68
CA LEU A 837 -9.23 14.47 -7.67
C LEU A 837 -9.68 13.98 -6.29
N LYS A 838 -9.91 14.86 -5.35
CA LYS A 838 -10.22 14.50 -3.96
C LYS A 838 -11.54 13.76 -3.77
N ASN A 839 -12.49 13.90 -4.71
CA ASN A 839 -13.78 13.23 -4.62
C ASN A 839 -13.78 11.82 -5.25
N VAL A 840 -12.64 11.35 -5.79
CA VAL A 840 -12.51 10.00 -6.36
C VAL A 840 -13.01 8.92 -5.39
N PRO A 841 -12.63 8.92 -4.09
CA PRO A 841 -13.12 7.93 -3.15
C PRO A 841 -14.65 7.95 -2.97
N ASP A 842 -15.26 9.14 -2.97
CA ASP A 842 -16.70 9.30 -2.78
C ASP A 842 -17.49 8.90 -4.03
N ILE A 843 -16.98 9.23 -5.21
CA ILE A 843 -17.59 8.81 -6.48
C ILE A 843 -17.50 7.29 -6.61
N ALA A 844 -16.31 6.71 -6.40
CA ALA A 844 -16.08 5.27 -6.45
C ALA A 844 -16.89 4.54 -5.37
N GLY A 845 -16.92 5.07 -4.13
CA GLY A 845 -17.63 4.48 -3.01
C GLY A 845 -19.15 4.57 -3.08
N GLY A 846 -19.69 5.43 -3.97
CA GLY A 846 -21.12 5.68 -4.06
C GLY A 846 -21.89 4.79 -5.03
N HIS A 847 -21.24 3.91 -5.80
CA HIS A 847 -21.94 3.15 -6.84
C HIS A 847 -22.87 2.03 -6.33
N HIS A 848 -22.70 1.59 -5.07
CA HIS A 848 -23.63 0.67 -4.39
C HIS A 848 -24.66 1.38 -3.49
N GLU A 849 -24.62 2.70 -3.46
CA GLU A 849 -25.66 3.46 -2.77
C GLU A 849 -26.97 3.47 -3.56
N ARG A 850 -28.07 3.75 -2.88
CA ARG A 850 -29.40 3.75 -3.50
C ARG A 850 -30.07 5.10 -3.26
N MET A 851 -30.92 5.49 -4.18
CA MET A 851 -31.64 6.77 -4.08
C MET A 851 -32.53 6.86 -2.82
N ASP A 852 -32.99 5.69 -2.31
CA ASP A 852 -33.85 5.57 -1.13
C ASP A 852 -33.07 5.49 0.20
N GLY A 853 -31.73 5.64 0.19
CA GLY A 853 -30.87 5.55 1.37
C GLY A 853 -30.68 4.14 1.95
N LYS A 854 -31.18 3.10 1.27
CA LYS A 854 -31.03 1.69 1.69
C LYS A 854 -29.84 1.01 1.05
N GLY A 855 -28.97 1.77 0.40
CA GLY A 855 -27.74 1.29 -0.16
C GLY A 855 -26.63 1.09 0.87
N TYR A 856 -25.46 0.82 0.42
CA TYR A 856 -24.26 0.68 1.23
C TYR A 856 -23.06 1.25 0.47
N PRO A 857 -21.98 1.63 1.15
CA PRO A 857 -21.64 1.35 2.55
C PRO A 857 -22.08 2.41 3.55
N ARG A 858 -22.47 3.61 3.11
CA ARG A 858 -22.79 4.77 3.98
C ARG A 858 -24.29 4.99 4.17
N GLY A 859 -25.13 4.44 3.31
CA GLY A 859 -26.58 4.63 3.32
C GLY A 859 -27.01 6.03 2.87
N LEU A 860 -26.31 6.59 1.87
CA LEU A 860 -26.54 7.92 1.34
C LEU A 860 -27.84 7.99 0.52
N HIS A 861 -28.55 9.11 0.65
CA HIS A 861 -29.73 9.43 -0.17
C HIS A 861 -29.38 10.15 -1.48
N GLU A 862 -30.34 10.27 -2.41
CA GLU A 862 -30.13 10.90 -3.73
C GLU A 862 -29.44 12.27 -3.64
N GLU A 863 -29.80 13.09 -2.65
CA GLU A 863 -29.29 14.45 -2.46
C GLU A 863 -27.82 14.49 -2.02
N GLU A 864 -27.33 13.42 -1.40
CA GLU A 864 -25.98 13.30 -0.87
C GLU A 864 -25.03 12.66 -1.91
N LEU A 865 -25.61 12.04 -2.95
CA LEU A 865 -24.85 11.35 -4.01
C LEU A 865 -24.56 12.28 -5.17
N SER A 866 -23.29 12.35 -5.58
CA SER A 866 -22.92 13.06 -6.81
C SER A 866 -23.58 12.43 -8.03
N VAL A 867 -23.83 13.23 -9.07
CA VAL A 867 -24.34 12.72 -10.36
C VAL A 867 -23.39 11.66 -10.93
N GLN A 868 -22.09 11.86 -10.76
CA GLN A 868 -21.05 10.93 -11.21
C GLN A 868 -21.21 9.54 -10.57
N ALA A 869 -21.42 9.47 -9.26
CA ALA A 869 -21.64 8.21 -8.55
C ALA A 869 -22.92 7.51 -9.01
N ARG A 870 -24.00 8.28 -9.23
CA ARG A 870 -25.27 7.76 -9.72
C ARG A 870 -25.19 7.24 -11.16
N VAL A 871 -24.40 7.90 -12.02
CA VAL A 871 -24.10 7.44 -13.39
C VAL A 871 -23.36 6.11 -13.31
N MET A 872 -22.35 6.02 -12.44
CA MET A 872 -21.56 4.80 -12.28
C MET A 872 -22.40 3.65 -11.73
N ALA A 873 -23.31 3.90 -10.80
CA ALA A 873 -24.24 2.88 -10.29
C ALA A 873 -25.10 2.26 -11.40
N ILE A 874 -25.61 3.06 -12.33
CA ILE A 874 -26.36 2.55 -13.48
C ILE A 874 -25.46 1.73 -14.40
N ALA A 875 -24.24 2.19 -14.64
CA ALA A 875 -23.29 1.51 -15.50
C ALA A 875 -22.89 0.14 -14.92
N ASP A 876 -22.59 0.10 -13.62
CA ASP A 876 -22.21 -1.13 -12.92
C ASP A 876 -23.37 -2.14 -12.92
N VAL A 877 -24.58 -1.71 -12.58
CA VAL A 877 -25.76 -2.58 -12.57
C VAL A 877 -26.04 -3.17 -13.96
N PHE A 878 -26.00 -2.34 -15.02
CA PHE A 878 -26.27 -2.83 -16.37
C PHE A 878 -25.20 -3.80 -16.85
N GLU A 879 -23.94 -3.50 -16.58
CA GLU A 879 -22.83 -4.38 -16.89
C GLU A 879 -22.97 -5.71 -16.15
N ALA A 880 -23.23 -5.68 -14.84
CA ALA A 880 -23.38 -6.89 -14.02
C ALA A 880 -24.56 -7.78 -14.45
N LEU A 881 -25.63 -7.21 -15.02
CA LEU A 881 -26.76 -7.97 -15.55
C LEU A 881 -26.44 -8.61 -16.91
N THR A 882 -25.68 -7.94 -17.74
CA THR A 882 -25.38 -8.34 -19.13
C THR A 882 -24.07 -9.12 -19.24
N SER A 883 -23.21 -9.14 -18.21
CA SER A 883 -21.95 -9.86 -18.22
C SER A 883 -22.15 -11.37 -18.35
N ASN A 884 -21.42 -11.98 -19.29
CA ASN A 884 -21.42 -13.42 -19.54
C ASN A 884 -20.27 -14.13 -18.78
N ASP A 885 -19.55 -13.42 -17.96
CA ASP A 885 -18.30 -13.89 -17.37
C ASP A 885 -18.53 -14.77 -16.11
N ARG A 886 -19.78 -15.00 -15.67
CA ARG A 886 -20.10 -15.79 -14.46
C ARG A 886 -20.50 -17.23 -14.82
N PRO A 887 -19.80 -18.27 -14.31
CA PRO A 887 -19.99 -19.67 -14.75
C PRO A 887 -21.33 -20.28 -14.34
N TYR A 888 -21.99 -19.70 -13.33
CA TYR A 888 -23.21 -20.22 -12.72
C TYR A 888 -24.47 -19.41 -13.08
N LYS A 889 -24.33 -18.35 -13.86
CA LYS A 889 -25.47 -17.53 -14.28
C LYS A 889 -25.35 -17.20 -15.76
N GLN A 890 -26.33 -17.60 -16.55
CA GLN A 890 -26.39 -17.17 -17.94
C GLN A 890 -26.55 -15.65 -18.02
N ALA A 891 -25.80 -15.03 -18.92
CA ALA A 891 -25.93 -13.62 -19.20
C ALA A 891 -27.37 -13.30 -19.63
N LYS A 892 -27.91 -12.22 -19.07
CA LYS A 892 -29.25 -11.77 -19.43
C LYS A 892 -29.24 -11.11 -20.80
N THR A 893 -30.38 -11.19 -21.46
CA THR A 893 -30.64 -10.40 -22.67
C THR A 893 -30.83 -8.92 -22.32
N ILE A 894 -30.78 -8.06 -23.33
CA ILE A 894 -31.05 -6.62 -23.15
C ILE A 894 -32.45 -6.41 -22.55
N ASP A 895 -33.46 -7.11 -23.05
CA ASP A 895 -34.84 -7.01 -22.59
C ASP A 895 -35.00 -7.38 -21.12
N GLU A 896 -34.43 -8.51 -20.71
CA GLU A 896 -34.42 -8.93 -19.32
C GLU A 896 -33.71 -7.92 -18.41
N SER A 897 -32.57 -7.39 -18.86
CA SER A 897 -31.77 -6.41 -18.11
C SER A 897 -32.50 -5.09 -17.95
N ILE A 898 -33.09 -4.56 -19.02
CA ILE A 898 -33.88 -3.33 -19.03
C ILE A 898 -35.13 -3.50 -18.12
N SER A 899 -35.80 -4.65 -18.20
CA SER A 899 -36.94 -4.96 -17.34
C SER A 899 -36.58 -4.96 -15.84
N ILE A 900 -35.40 -5.47 -15.48
CA ILE A 900 -34.90 -5.43 -14.11
C ILE A 900 -34.58 -4.00 -13.70
N MET A 901 -33.84 -3.26 -14.54
CA MET A 901 -33.45 -1.89 -14.24
C MET A 901 -34.62 -0.94 -14.14
N THR A 902 -35.68 -1.16 -14.93
CA THR A 902 -36.94 -0.41 -14.80
C THR A 902 -37.56 -0.59 -13.42
N ARG A 903 -37.58 -1.82 -12.90
CA ARG A 903 -38.02 -2.09 -11.53
C ARG A 903 -37.10 -1.42 -10.50
N MET A 904 -35.80 -1.43 -10.73
CA MET A 904 -34.85 -0.76 -9.83
C MET A 904 -35.05 0.75 -9.83
N ALA A 905 -35.28 1.36 -10.98
CA ALA A 905 -35.56 2.79 -11.09
C ALA A 905 -36.88 3.19 -10.40
N THR A 906 -37.90 2.33 -10.49
CA THR A 906 -39.22 2.55 -9.87
C THR A 906 -39.31 2.12 -8.40
N SER A 907 -38.23 1.55 -7.84
CA SER A 907 -38.12 1.19 -6.41
C SER A 907 -37.12 2.06 -5.63
N GLY A 908 -36.61 3.14 -6.23
CA GLY A 908 -35.63 4.01 -5.59
C GLY A 908 -34.24 3.40 -5.46
N HIS A 909 -33.91 2.37 -6.26
CA HIS A 909 -32.59 1.76 -6.23
C HIS A 909 -31.59 2.59 -7.07
N ILE A 910 -31.94 2.90 -8.32
CA ILE A 910 -31.12 3.71 -9.23
C ILE A 910 -31.86 5.02 -9.57
N ASP A 911 -31.10 6.01 -10.04
CA ASP A 911 -31.64 7.32 -10.40
C ASP A 911 -32.58 7.21 -11.61
N PRO A 912 -33.89 7.49 -11.45
CA PRO A 912 -34.87 7.36 -12.53
C PRO A 912 -34.65 8.34 -13.67
N LYS A 913 -34.09 9.55 -13.42
CA LYS A 913 -33.84 10.57 -14.44
C LYS A 913 -32.65 10.16 -15.32
N LEU A 914 -31.57 9.69 -14.71
CA LEU A 914 -30.40 9.15 -15.43
C LEU A 914 -30.78 7.89 -16.23
N TYR A 915 -31.60 7.03 -15.64
CA TYR A 915 -32.11 5.85 -16.33
C TYR A 915 -33.00 6.19 -17.53
N LEU A 916 -33.82 7.25 -17.44
CA LEU A 916 -34.54 7.75 -18.61
C LEU A 916 -33.60 8.20 -19.71
N LEU A 917 -32.55 8.97 -19.39
CA LEU A 917 -31.54 9.36 -20.38
C LEU A 917 -30.84 8.13 -20.99
N PHE A 918 -30.56 7.12 -20.18
CA PHE A 918 -29.96 5.84 -20.61
C PHE A 918 -30.84 5.15 -21.67
N LEU A 919 -32.17 5.16 -21.48
CA LEU A 919 -33.12 4.61 -22.42
C LEU A 919 -33.32 5.53 -23.62
N GLU A 920 -33.64 6.82 -23.40
CA GLU A 920 -34.03 7.77 -24.45
C GLU A 920 -32.93 7.98 -25.48
N GLN A 921 -31.66 7.95 -25.07
CA GLN A 921 -30.48 8.15 -25.89
C GLN A 921 -29.82 6.85 -26.41
N ASP A 922 -30.51 5.72 -26.22
CA ASP A 922 -30.05 4.39 -26.65
C ASP A 922 -28.65 3.99 -26.18
N VAL A 923 -28.28 4.38 -24.93
CA VAL A 923 -26.97 4.07 -24.35
C VAL A 923 -26.78 2.58 -24.25
N TYR A 924 -27.80 1.85 -23.80
CA TYR A 924 -27.81 0.39 -23.73
C TYR A 924 -27.51 -0.28 -25.07
N GLN A 925 -28.05 0.26 -26.18
CA GLN A 925 -27.82 -0.30 -27.50
C GLN A 925 -26.38 -0.03 -27.97
N LYS A 926 -25.87 1.20 -27.78
CA LYS A 926 -24.47 1.53 -28.08
C LYS A 926 -23.49 0.67 -27.34
N TYR A 927 -23.77 0.39 -26.06
CA TYR A 927 -22.95 -0.51 -25.26
C TYR A 927 -23.06 -1.95 -25.78
N ALA A 928 -24.27 -2.40 -26.09
CA ALA A 928 -24.51 -3.75 -26.60
C ALA A 928 -23.75 -4.00 -27.91
N ASP A 929 -23.79 -3.05 -28.83
CA ASP A 929 -23.08 -3.15 -30.09
C ASP A 929 -21.55 -3.27 -29.95
N MET A 930 -20.99 -2.73 -28.86
CA MET A 930 -19.55 -2.80 -28.58
C MET A 930 -19.13 -4.06 -27.82
N PHE A 931 -19.95 -4.52 -26.89
CA PHE A 931 -19.49 -5.45 -25.86
C PHE A 931 -20.30 -6.72 -25.73
N LEU A 932 -21.59 -6.76 -26.18
CA LEU A 932 -22.42 -7.93 -25.93
C LEU A 932 -22.38 -8.93 -27.10
N ALA A 933 -22.59 -10.18 -26.76
CA ALA A 933 -22.71 -11.25 -27.74
C ALA A 933 -24.05 -11.16 -28.48
N LYS A 934 -24.12 -11.62 -29.74
CA LYS A 934 -25.32 -11.54 -30.58
C LYS A 934 -26.57 -12.15 -29.96
N PHE A 935 -26.45 -13.19 -29.15
CA PHE A 935 -27.59 -13.85 -28.50
C PHE A 935 -28.23 -13.01 -27.39
N GLN A 936 -27.52 -12.00 -26.88
CA GLN A 936 -28.03 -11.09 -25.84
C GLN A 936 -28.85 -9.93 -26.45
N HIS A 937 -28.67 -9.64 -27.74
CA HIS A 937 -29.43 -8.63 -28.41
C HIS A 937 -30.88 -9.11 -28.53
N SER A 938 -31.79 -8.35 -27.96
CA SER A 938 -33.22 -8.58 -27.98
C SER A 938 -33.96 -7.28 -28.20
N ASP A 939 -35.09 -7.35 -28.90
CA ASP A 939 -35.97 -6.19 -29.07
C ASP A 939 -36.60 -5.83 -27.72
N ILE A 940 -36.65 -4.56 -27.38
CA ILE A 940 -37.27 -4.04 -26.16
C ILE A 940 -38.44 -3.11 -26.53
N ASP A 941 -39.49 -3.14 -25.71
CA ASP A 941 -40.52 -2.08 -25.76
C ASP A 941 -40.04 -0.85 -24.97
N LYS A 942 -39.12 -0.10 -25.58
CA LYS A 942 -38.53 1.11 -25.02
C LYS A 942 -39.57 2.10 -24.51
N GLU A 943 -40.69 2.27 -25.25
CA GLU A 943 -41.73 3.24 -24.92
C GLU A 943 -42.51 2.83 -23.65
N GLU A 944 -42.75 1.56 -23.42
CA GLU A 944 -43.38 1.04 -22.22
C GLU A 944 -42.51 1.29 -20.97
N HIS A 945 -41.20 1.01 -21.07
CA HIS A 945 -40.24 1.24 -19.97
C HIS A 945 -40.15 2.75 -19.64
N ILE A 946 -40.03 3.61 -20.63
CA ILE A 946 -40.00 5.07 -20.45
C ILE A 946 -41.29 5.55 -19.80
N LYS A 947 -42.45 5.08 -20.28
CA LYS A 947 -43.76 5.43 -19.71
C LYS A 947 -43.88 5.01 -18.24
N THR A 948 -43.42 3.83 -17.92
CA THR A 948 -43.44 3.28 -16.57
C THR A 948 -42.58 4.13 -15.59
N VAL A 949 -41.36 4.48 -15.97
CA VAL A 949 -40.49 5.33 -15.15
C VAL A 949 -41.05 6.75 -15.04
N LYS A 950 -41.56 7.35 -16.14
CA LYS A 950 -42.19 8.67 -16.10
C LYS A 950 -43.45 8.68 -15.22
N ALA A 951 -44.23 7.62 -15.21
CA ALA A 951 -45.40 7.48 -14.33
C ALA A 951 -45.01 7.44 -12.86
N TYR A 952 -43.97 6.69 -12.53
CA TYR A 952 -43.39 6.64 -11.18
C TYR A 952 -42.91 8.02 -10.69
N MET A 953 -42.14 8.72 -11.52
CA MET A 953 -41.65 10.07 -11.18
C MET A 953 -42.79 11.07 -10.92
N LYS A 954 -43.90 10.96 -11.66
CA LYS A 954 -45.07 11.83 -11.43
C LYS A 954 -45.82 11.54 -10.13
N GLN A 955 -45.63 10.36 -9.54
CA GLN A 955 -46.25 10.00 -8.27
C GLN A 955 -45.41 10.44 -7.08
N GLN A 956 -44.12 10.66 -7.26
CA GLN A 956 -43.23 11.12 -6.20
C GLN A 956 -43.12 12.64 -6.07
N PHE A 957 -43.47 13.37 -7.13
CA PHE A 957 -43.54 14.85 -7.16
C PHE A 957 -44.97 15.31 -7.38
#